data_e051a426a906b628e1512831255a73b8
#
_entry.id   e051a426a906b628e1512831255a73b8
#
_cell.length_a   1.000
_cell.length_b   1.000
_cell.length_c   1.000
_cell.angle_alpha   90.00
_cell.angle_beta   90.00
_cell.angle_gamma   90.00
#
_symmetry.space_group_name_H-M   'P 1'
#
loop_
_entity.id
_entity.type
_entity.pdbx_description
1 polymer ?
#
loop_
_entity_poly.entity_id
_entity_poly.type
_entity_poly.pdbx_seq_one_letter_code
_entity_poly.pdbx_strand_id
1 'polypeptide(L)'
;MENGKIQRISLESAQTNYRKSVEAGLLKILSKMGISLLSSYQAAQIFEAIGLGTDLIKLAFAGTTSRLGGLSIAELAQEVMSLHQRAFPELTSKKLENYGFINYKPKGEYHMNSPEMAKALHKAVAEGKNYDHYTLYQQLLEQRPVTALRDLLDFKSDRSPIPIEEVQPVAEIVQRFCTGAMSLGSLSREAHETLAIAMNRIGGKSNSGEGGEDPVRFKILDDVDETGHSALLPHLKGLRNGDTASSAIKQVASGRFGVTPEYLMNAKQLEIKIAQGAKPGEGGQLPGKKVSPYIAMLRRSKPGVTLISPPPHHDIYSIEDLAQLIFDLHQINPDAKVSVKLVAEIGIGTVAAGVAKANADIIQISGHDGGTGASPLSSIKHAGSPWELGVTEVHRVLMENQLRDRVLLRADGGFKTGWDVVMAALMGAEEYGFGSVAMIAEGCIMARICHTNNCPVGVATQQEQLRKRFTGIPEHVVNFFFFIAEEVRSLLARLGYRSLEDIIGRADLLKVREDVKLTKTAALNLNCLTQLPDTRSDRSWLKHEDVHSNGPVLENQLLADAEIQEAIRNQGSVTKDVGIVNTDRTVGARLAGAIAKQYGNTGFDGQITLNFTGAAGQSFGAFNLPGMTLILEGDANDYVGKGMHGGEIIIKPPTDATYDPAKNVIVGNTCLYGATGGILFANGGAGERFGVRNSKGEAVIEGAGDHCCEYMTGGVIVVLGKVGRNVGAGMTGGLAYFLDEDGTFPAKVNPEIVKIQRVTTPAGERQLKDLIQAHAERTDSPKAKLILANWADFMPQFWQVVPPSEADSPEANPDTVEERVLSSVQ
;
A
#
# COMPACT_ATOMS: atom_id res chain seq x y z
N MET A 1 34.19 -8.23 -30.59
CA MET A 1 35.62 -8.13 -30.18
C MET A 1 36.52 -8.10 -31.39
N GLU A 2 36.43 -9.07 -32.30
CA GLU A 2 37.28 -9.12 -33.50
C GLU A 2 37.26 -7.84 -34.36
N ASN A 3 36.12 -7.16 -34.42
CA ASN A 3 35.95 -5.89 -35.17
C ASN A 3 36.31 -4.62 -34.34
N GLY A 4 36.99 -4.74 -33.21
CA GLY A 4 37.42 -3.63 -32.35
C GLY A 4 36.34 -2.79 -31.70
N LYS A 5 35.06 -3.18 -31.80
CA LYS A 5 33.93 -2.44 -31.21
C LYS A 5 33.82 -2.56 -29.67
N ILE A 6 34.35 -3.66 -29.09
CA ILE A 6 34.43 -3.91 -27.68
C ILE A 6 35.89 -4.05 -27.29
N GLN A 7 36.39 -3.14 -26.47
CA GLN A 7 37.80 -3.09 -26.04
C GLN A 7 37.92 -3.26 -24.54
N ARG A 8 39.08 -3.70 -24.05
CA ARG A 8 39.47 -3.81 -22.64
C ARG A 8 38.72 -4.87 -21.82
N ILE A 9 38.16 -5.89 -22.43
CA ILE A 9 37.47 -6.99 -21.73
C ILE A 9 37.81 -8.31 -22.41
N SER A 10 38.02 -9.39 -21.64
CA SER A 10 38.24 -10.73 -22.18
C SER A 10 36.95 -11.29 -22.81
N LEU A 11 37.09 -12.27 -23.74
CA LEU A 11 35.92 -12.95 -24.33
C LEU A 11 35.04 -13.59 -23.25
N GLU A 12 35.65 -14.28 -22.27
CA GLU A 12 34.96 -14.91 -21.17
C GLU A 12 34.17 -13.90 -20.29
N SER A 13 34.78 -12.75 -19.97
CA SER A 13 34.10 -11.67 -19.26
C SER A 13 32.94 -11.10 -20.07
N ALA A 14 33.10 -10.95 -21.41
CA ALA A 14 32.01 -10.47 -22.27
C ALA A 14 30.84 -11.44 -22.33
N GLN A 15 31.10 -12.75 -22.46
CA GLN A 15 30.07 -13.79 -22.40
C GLN A 15 29.36 -13.84 -21.04
N THR A 16 30.11 -13.77 -19.96
CA THR A 16 29.55 -13.72 -18.58
C THR A 16 28.66 -12.49 -18.37
N ASN A 17 29.10 -11.32 -18.81
CA ASN A 17 28.31 -10.09 -18.70
C ASN A 17 27.04 -10.15 -19.56
N TYR A 18 27.13 -10.73 -20.77
CA TYR A 18 25.96 -10.92 -21.63
C TYR A 18 24.92 -11.84 -20.94
N ARG A 19 25.37 -13.00 -20.45
CA ARG A 19 24.50 -13.94 -19.73
C ARG A 19 23.84 -13.29 -18.54
N LYS A 20 24.60 -12.64 -17.67
CA LYS A 20 24.05 -11.90 -16.50
C LYS A 20 23.03 -10.83 -16.89
N SER A 21 23.25 -10.14 -18.01
CA SER A 21 22.31 -9.13 -18.49
C SER A 21 20.98 -9.75 -18.96
N VAL A 22 21.04 -10.91 -19.63
CA VAL A 22 19.84 -11.67 -20.04
C VAL A 22 19.10 -12.21 -18.82
N GLU A 23 19.80 -12.80 -17.86
CA GLU A 23 19.24 -13.29 -16.60
C GLU A 23 18.54 -12.15 -15.84
N ALA A 24 19.18 -10.99 -15.69
CA ALA A 24 18.58 -9.81 -15.05
C ALA A 24 17.33 -9.32 -15.80
N GLY A 25 17.33 -9.38 -17.14
CA GLY A 25 16.15 -9.07 -17.96
C GLY A 25 14.99 -10.02 -17.72
N LEU A 26 15.24 -11.33 -17.65
CA LEU A 26 14.23 -12.34 -17.33
C LEU A 26 13.65 -12.15 -15.94
N LEU A 27 14.51 -11.97 -14.94
CA LEU A 27 14.07 -11.70 -13.56
C LEU A 27 13.21 -10.43 -13.48
N LYS A 28 13.54 -9.40 -14.25
CA LYS A 28 12.73 -8.17 -14.33
C LYS A 28 11.36 -8.41 -14.93
N ILE A 29 11.25 -9.22 -15.97
CA ILE A 29 9.97 -9.61 -16.58
C ILE A 29 9.13 -10.39 -15.57
N LEU A 30 9.71 -11.42 -14.94
CA LEU A 30 9.03 -12.23 -13.93
C LEU A 30 8.52 -11.36 -12.76
N SER A 31 9.35 -10.43 -12.29
CA SER A 31 8.99 -9.48 -11.22
C SER A 31 7.78 -8.62 -11.61
N LYS A 32 7.75 -8.07 -12.86
CA LYS A 32 6.60 -7.30 -13.36
C LYS A 32 5.30 -8.09 -13.39
N MET A 33 5.39 -9.39 -13.59
CA MET A 33 4.26 -10.32 -13.67
C MET A 33 3.89 -10.92 -12.31
N GLY A 34 4.68 -10.69 -11.25
CA GLY A 34 4.49 -11.30 -9.95
C GLY A 34 4.76 -12.81 -9.92
N ILE A 35 5.63 -13.31 -10.81
CA ILE A 35 5.99 -14.73 -10.92
C ILE A 35 7.38 -14.93 -10.31
N SER A 36 7.51 -15.87 -9.38
CA SER A 36 8.76 -16.22 -8.72
C SER A 36 9.48 -17.45 -9.30
N LEU A 37 8.81 -18.24 -10.13
CA LEU A 37 9.33 -19.49 -10.66
C LEU A 37 9.27 -19.51 -12.19
N LEU A 38 10.40 -19.78 -12.85
CA LEU A 38 10.50 -19.78 -14.31
C LEU A 38 9.57 -20.80 -14.98
N SER A 39 9.36 -21.98 -14.37
CA SER A 39 8.43 -22.99 -14.89
C SER A 39 6.98 -22.52 -14.86
N SER A 40 6.60 -21.63 -13.94
CA SER A 40 5.28 -21.01 -13.91
C SER A 40 5.09 -19.91 -14.97
N TYR A 41 6.18 -19.40 -15.53
CA TYR A 41 6.16 -18.44 -16.65
C TYR A 41 5.96 -19.14 -18.00
N GLN A 42 6.53 -20.34 -18.16
CA GLN A 42 6.46 -21.11 -19.41
C GLN A 42 5.02 -21.52 -19.71
N ALA A 43 4.54 -21.15 -20.91
CA ALA A 43 3.16 -21.40 -21.38
C ALA A 43 2.07 -20.82 -20.45
N ALA A 44 2.39 -19.84 -19.64
CA ALA A 44 1.42 -19.19 -18.74
C ALA A 44 0.41 -18.37 -19.54
N GLN A 45 -0.90 -18.63 -19.35
CA GLN A 45 -2.00 -17.87 -19.93
C GLN A 45 -2.49 -16.77 -18.98
N ILE A 46 -1.56 -15.92 -18.53
CA ILE A 46 -1.85 -14.84 -17.57
C ILE A 46 -2.04 -13.47 -18.23
N PHE A 47 -1.97 -13.43 -19.56
CA PHE A 47 -2.17 -12.20 -20.33
C PHE A 47 -3.58 -12.12 -20.89
N GLU A 48 -4.07 -10.88 -21.00
CA GLU A 48 -5.20 -10.54 -21.87
C GLU A 48 -4.67 -9.92 -23.15
N ALA A 49 -5.17 -10.36 -24.29
CA ALA A 49 -4.88 -9.73 -25.57
C ALA A 49 -5.81 -8.53 -25.80
N ILE A 50 -5.24 -7.35 -25.90
CA ILE A 50 -5.96 -6.11 -26.20
C ILE A 50 -5.54 -5.63 -27.59
N GLY A 51 -6.51 -5.53 -28.52
CA GLY A 51 -6.29 -5.05 -29.87
C GLY A 51 -5.76 -6.09 -30.86
N LEU A 52 -5.88 -7.41 -30.58
CA LEU A 52 -5.61 -8.48 -31.51
C LEU A 52 -6.88 -9.18 -31.95
N GLY A 53 -7.01 -9.44 -33.25
CA GLY A 53 -8.14 -10.09 -33.86
C GLY A 53 -8.26 -11.56 -33.51
N THR A 54 -9.49 -12.08 -33.62
CA THR A 54 -9.79 -13.48 -33.25
C THR A 54 -9.09 -14.51 -34.15
N ASP A 55 -8.76 -14.15 -35.37
CA ASP A 55 -7.99 -14.98 -36.32
C ASP A 55 -6.57 -15.22 -35.81
N LEU A 56 -5.89 -14.18 -35.36
CA LEU A 56 -4.55 -14.25 -34.78
C LEU A 56 -4.57 -14.97 -33.42
N ILE A 57 -5.57 -14.72 -32.59
CA ILE A 57 -5.71 -15.37 -31.28
C ILE A 57 -5.88 -16.89 -31.47
N LYS A 58 -6.75 -17.31 -32.39
CA LYS A 58 -6.93 -18.75 -32.69
C LYS A 58 -5.68 -19.43 -33.24
N LEU A 59 -4.89 -18.70 -34.04
CA LEU A 59 -3.69 -19.24 -34.68
C LEU A 59 -2.51 -19.35 -33.71
N ALA A 60 -2.23 -18.29 -32.91
CA ALA A 60 -0.96 -18.16 -32.18
C ALA A 60 -1.12 -18.07 -30.66
N PHE A 61 -2.31 -17.74 -30.16
CA PHE A 61 -2.58 -17.48 -28.74
C PHE A 61 -3.83 -18.24 -28.25
N ALA A 62 -4.03 -19.47 -28.72
CA ALA A 62 -5.20 -20.27 -28.35
C ALA A 62 -5.37 -20.37 -26.83
N GLY A 63 -6.57 -20.03 -26.34
CA GLY A 63 -6.89 -19.97 -24.91
C GLY A 63 -6.64 -18.61 -24.25
N THR A 64 -5.95 -17.67 -24.90
CA THR A 64 -5.78 -16.32 -24.36
C THR A 64 -7.07 -15.50 -24.52
N THR A 65 -7.50 -14.86 -23.44
CA THR A 65 -8.72 -14.02 -23.46
C THR A 65 -8.50 -12.75 -24.27
N SER A 66 -9.46 -12.40 -25.14
CA SER A 66 -9.50 -11.15 -25.89
C SER A 66 -10.92 -10.60 -25.89
N ARG A 67 -11.20 -9.61 -25.04
CA ARG A 67 -12.53 -9.00 -24.90
C ARG A 67 -12.87 -7.98 -26.00
N LEU A 68 -11.85 -7.34 -26.53
CA LEU A 68 -12.00 -6.22 -27.47
C LEU A 68 -11.79 -6.63 -28.94
N GLY A 69 -11.16 -7.80 -29.21
CA GLY A 69 -10.72 -8.09 -30.55
C GLY A 69 -9.66 -7.11 -31.06
N GLY A 70 -9.59 -6.85 -32.35
CA GLY A 70 -8.67 -5.87 -32.94
C GLY A 70 -8.09 -6.30 -34.28
N LEU A 71 -6.80 -6.00 -34.50
CA LEU A 71 -6.10 -6.19 -35.77
C LEU A 71 -6.11 -7.63 -36.25
N SER A 72 -6.46 -7.83 -37.51
CA SER A 72 -6.28 -9.07 -38.25
C SER A 72 -4.78 -9.35 -38.53
N ILE A 73 -4.47 -10.59 -38.91
CA ILE A 73 -3.11 -10.98 -39.32
C ILE A 73 -2.58 -10.09 -40.44
N ALA A 74 -3.44 -9.73 -41.40
CA ALA A 74 -3.06 -8.87 -42.53
C ALA A 74 -2.70 -7.45 -42.09
N GLU A 75 -3.51 -6.86 -41.22
CA GLU A 75 -3.27 -5.51 -40.68
C GLU A 75 -2.01 -5.48 -39.79
N LEU A 76 -1.76 -6.52 -38.99
CA LEU A 76 -0.56 -6.63 -38.20
C LEU A 76 0.69 -6.77 -39.07
N ALA A 77 0.60 -7.54 -40.17
CA ALA A 77 1.69 -7.66 -41.14
C ALA A 77 2.00 -6.30 -41.81
N GLN A 78 0.97 -5.52 -42.13
CA GLN A 78 1.13 -4.17 -42.68
C GLN A 78 1.79 -3.21 -41.66
N GLU A 79 1.49 -3.33 -40.37
CA GLU A 79 2.16 -2.55 -39.34
C GLU A 79 3.65 -2.90 -39.23
N VAL A 80 3.99 -4.20 -39.26
CA VAL A 80 5.37 -4.67 -39.25
C VAL A 80 6.13 -4.15 -40.47
N MET A 81 5.52 -4.20 -41.66
CA MET A 81 6.13 -3.65 -42.89
C MET A 81 6.36 -2.14 -42.78
N SER A 82 5.42 -1.39 -42.25
CA SER A 82 5.55 0.05 -42.01
C SER A 82 6.71 0.38 -41.05
N LEU A 83 6.85 -0.38 -39.96
CA LEU A 83 7.98 -0.26 -39.03
C LEU A 83 9.31 -0.61 -39.68
N HIS A 84 9.32 -1.66 -40.50
CA HIS A 84 10.52 -2.06 -41.28
C HIS A 84 10.98 -0.94 -42.24
N GLN A 85 10.06 -0.37 -43.03
CA GLN A 85 10.36 0.74 -43.94
C GLN A 85 10.96 1.94 -43.20
N ARG A 86 10.43 2.28 -42.00
CA ARG A 86 10.99 3.34 -41.17
C ARG A 86 12.38 2.99 -40.61
N ALA A 87 12.64 1.72 -40.28
CA ALA A 87 13.93 1.27 -39.75
C ALA A 87 15.03 1.21 -40.81
N PHE A 88 14.65 1.00 -42.06
CA PHE A 88 15.58 0.90 -43.24
C PHE A 88 15.22 1.97 -44.28
N PRO A 89 15.37 3.28 -43.97
CA PRO A 89 15.11 4.33 -44.93
C PRO A 89 16.19 4.34 -46.05
N GLU A 90 15.82 4.77 -47.24
CA GLU A 90 16.76 4.95 -48.37
C GLU A 90 17.80 6.03 -48.08
N LEU A 91 17.51 6.96 -47.21
CA LEU A 91 18.38 8.04 -46.77
C LEU A 91 19.26 7.64 -45.58
N THR A 92 20.55 7.87 -45.72
CA THR A 92 21.61 7.48 -44.78
C THR A 92 21.70 8.36 -43.52
N SER A 93 20.61 8.61 -42.83
CA SER A 93 20.72 9.20 -41.51
C SER A 93 21.20 8.16 -40.51
N LYS A 94 22.41 8.32 -39.97
CA LYS A 94 22.99 7.43 -38.94
C LYS A 94 22.49 7.74 -37.52
N LYS A 95 21.62 8.72 -37.32
CA LYS A 95 21.16 9.14 -36.01
C LYS A 95 19.82 8.46 -35.72
N LEU A 96 19.78 7.71 -34.63
CA LEU A 96 18.52 7.17 -34.10
C LEU A 96 17.57 8.26 -33.67
N GLU A 97 16.29 8.11 -33.99
CA GLU A 97 15.22 8.98 -33.50
C GLU A 97 15.06 8.85 -31.98
N ASN A 98 14.84 9.97 -31.31
CA ASN A 98 14.55 10.01 -29.89
C ASN A 98 13.10 10.48 -29.69
N TYR A 99 12.21 9.54 -29.44
CA TYR A 99 10.78 9.81 -29.26
C TYR A 99 10.39 10.28 -27.86
N GLY A 100 11.33 10.34 -26.90
CA GLY A 100 11.03 10.81 -25.54
C GLY A 100 10.26 9.79 -24.71
N PHE A 101 10.83 8.62 -24.53
CA PHE A 101 10.21 7.49 -23.82
C PHE A 101 9.61 7.85 -22.44
N ILE A 102 10.33 8.61 -21.62
CA ILE A 102 9.89 9.06 -20.29
C ILE A 102 9.71 10.59 -20.27
N ASN A 103 10.69 11.31 -20.77
CA ASN A 103 10.69 12.76 -20.80
C ASN A 103 10.04 13.25 -22.11
N TYR A 104 9.19 14.25 -21.99
CA TYR A 104 8.58 14.90 -23.14
C TYR A 104 9.65 15.39 -24.13
N LYS A 105 9.42 15.14 -25.43
CA LYS A 105 10.22 15.65 -26.54
C LYS A 105 9.29 16.29 -27.58
N PRO A 106 9.52 17.53 -27.98
CA PRO A 106 8.78 18.12 -29.09
C PRO A 106 8.88 17.23 -30.34
N LYS A 107 7.77 16.95 -31.00
CA LYS A 107 7.65 16.06 -32.17
C LYS A 107 8.01 14.58 -31.87
N GLY A 108 8.10 14.20 -30.60
CA GLY A 108 8.28 12.81 -30.17
C GLY A 108 6.97 12.10 -29.91
N GLU A 109 7.02 11.12 -29.01
CA GLU A 109 5.85 10.41 -28.52
C GLU A 109 4.90 11.39 -27.79
N TYR A 110 3.60 11.26 -28.00
CA TYR A 110 2.62 12.08 -27.29
C TYR A 110 2.51 11.63 -25.83
N HIS A 111 2.51 12.60 -24.92
CA HIS A 111 2.32 12.35 -23.48
C HIS A 111 0.96 12.92 -23.02
N MET A 112 0.17 12.10 -22.33
CA MET A 112 -1.18 12.49 -21.84
C MET A 112 -1.16 13.73 -20.92
N ASN A 113 -0.05 13.98 -20.23
CA ASN A 113 0.21 15.19 -19.45
C ASN A 113 1.40 15.92 -20.07
N SER A 114 1.11 16.87 -20.95
CA SER A 114 2.15 17.70 -21.60
C SER A 114 2.55 18.91 -20.74
N PRO A 115 3.72 19.51 -20.98
CA PRO A 115 4.09 20.77 -20.32
C PRO A 115 3.13 21.93 -20.57
N GLU A 116 2.48 21.95 -21.74
CA GLU A 116 1.52 22.98 -22.11
C GLU A 116 0.24 22.86 -21.28
N MET A 117 -0.26 21.65 -21.12
CA MET A 117 -1.40 21.35 -20.23
C MET A 117 -1.10 21.72 -18.78
N ALA A 118 0.09 21.39 -18.28
CA ALA A 118 0.49 21.74 -16.93
C ALA A 118 0.52 23.26 -16.72
N LYS A 119 1.05 24.04 -17.69
CA LYS A 119 1.07 25.50 -17.64
C LYS A 119 -0.33 26.13 -17.68
N ALA A 120 -1.23 25.59 -18.52
CA ALA A 120 -2.63 26.05 -18.58
C ALA A 120 -3.32 25.82 -17.23
N LEU A 121 -3.16 24.63 -16.65
CA LEU A 121 -3.75 24.31 -15.35
C LEU A 121 -3.18 25.18 -14.21
N HIS A 122 -1.86 25.38 -14.15
CA HIS A 122 -1.26 26.26 -13.16
C HIS A 122 -1.88 27.67 -13.16
N LYS A 123 -2.09 28.24 -14.36
CA LYS A 123 -2.70 29.57 -14.47
C LYS A 123 -4.18 29.54 -14.06
N ALA A 124 -4.90 28.48 -14.45
CA ALA A 124 -6.32 28.36 -14.11
C ALA A 124 -6.54 28.33 -12.58
N VAL A 125 -5.72 27.59 -11.83
CA VAL A 125 -5.89 27.40 -10.39
C VAL A 125 -5.30 28.53 -9.54
N ALA A 126 -4.23 29.19 -10.00
CA ALA A 126 -3.50 30.21 -9.23
C ALA A 126 -4.18 31.58 -9.23
N GLU A 127 -4.89 31.93 -10.30
CA GLU A 127 -5.48 33.26 -10.51
C GLU A 127 -6.96 33.34 -10.06
N GLY A 128 -7.30 32.71 -8.94
CA GLY A 128 -8.65 32.82 -8.36
C GLY A 128 -9.76 32.23 -9.21
N LYS A 129 -9.61 31.01 -9.72
CA LYS A 129 -10.55 30.33 -10.62
C LYS A 129 -10.67 31.01 -12.00
N ASN A 130 -9.57 31.05 -12.72
CA ASN A 130 -9.57 31.62 -14.06
C ASN A 130 -10.17 30.64 -15.10
N TYR A 131 -11.42 30.82 -15.44
CA TYR A 131 -12.17 29.97 -16.37
C TYR A 131 -11.61 29.99 -17.79
N ASP A 132 -11.02 31.09 -18.27
CA ASP A 132 -10.43 31.14 -19.60
C ASP A 132 -9.24 30.21 -19.73
N HIS A 133 -8.39 30.17 -18.73
CA HIS A 133 -7.26 29.24 -18.68
C HIS A 133 -7.71 27.80 -18.44
N TYR A 134 -8.79 27.56 -17.70
CA TYR A 134 -9.35 26.22 -17.56
C TYR A 134 -9.96 25.73 -18.87
N THR A 135 -10.66 26.59 -19.60
CA THR A 135 -11.16 26.29 -20.95
C THR A 135 -10.02 25.95 -21.92
N LEU A 136 -8.89 26.69 -21.84
CA LEU A 136 -7.70 26.34 -22.63
C LEU A 136 -7.16 24.94 -22.25
N TYR A 137 -7.14 24.61 -20.96
CA TYR A 137 -6.74 23.28 -20.48
C TYR A 137 -7.65 22.19 -21.05
N GLN A 138 -8.98 22.38 -21.04
CA GLN A 138 -9.95 21.45 -21.63
C GLN A 138 -9.72 21.29 -23.15
N GLN A 139 -9.56 22.39 -23.89
CA GLN A 139 -9.28 22.35 -25.33
C GLN A 139 -8.00 21.57 -25.67
N LEU A 140 -6.92 21.75 -24.92
CA LEU A 140 -5.69 20.98 -25.08
C LEU A 140 -5.91 19.47 -24.86
N LEU A 141 -6.81 19.10 -23.95
CA LEU A 141 -7.19 17.70 -23.72
C LEU A 141 -8.07 17.12 -24.81
N GLU A 142 -9.03 17.89 -25.31
CA GLU A 142 -9.94 17.49 -26.40
C GLU A 142 -9.20 17.30 -27.74
N GLN A 143 -8.23 18.16 -28.02
CA GLN A 143 -7.43 18.14 -29.25
C GLN A 143 -6.29 17.09 -29.24
N ARG A 144 -6.08 16.42 -28.12
CA ARG A 144 -5.04 15.39 -28.05
C ARG A 144 -5.38 14.16 -28.91
N PRO A 145 -4.38 13.43 -29.40
CA PRO A 145 -4.62 12.14 -30.05
C PRO A 145 -5.35 11.16 -29.12
N VAL A 146 -6.13 10.26 -29.70
CA VAL A 146 -6.76 9.15 -28.97
C VAL A 146 -5.68 8.29 -28.29
N THR A 147 -5.76 8.14 -26.96
CA THR A 147 -4.74 7.46 -26.15
C THR A 147 -5.33 6.51 -25.12
N ALA A 148 -6.64 6.55 -24.86
CA ALA A 148 -7.34 5.70 -23.90
C ALA A 148 -8.59 5.10 -24.53
N LEU A 149 -9.09 3.98 -23.99
CA LEU A 149 -10.31 3.34 -24.50
C LEU A 149 -11.53 4.27 -24.44
N ARG A 150 -11.65 5.05 -23.37
CA ARG A 150 -12.74 6.03 -23.20
C ARG A 150 -12.74 7.13 -24.27
N ASP A 151 -11.61 7.41 -24.92
CA ASP A 151 -11.52 8.38 -26.01
C ASP A 151 -12.24 7.91 -27.28
N LEU A 152 -12.56 6.62 -27.37
CA LEU A 152 -13.36 6.01 -28.45
C LEU A 152 -14.86 6.09 -28.21
N LEU A 153 -15.27 6.63 -27.05
CA LEU A 153 -16.67 6.73 -26.61
C LEU A 153 -17.12 8.18 -26.54
N ASP A 154 -18.43 8.37 -26.63
CA ASP A 154 -19.13 9.63 -26.42
C ASP A 154 -20.43 9.35 -25.68
N PHE A 155 -21.10 10.40 -25.23
CA PHE A 155 -22.37 10.31 -24.53
C PHE A 155 -23.55 10.41 -25.51
N LYS A 156 -24.61 9.68 -25.21
CA LYS A 156 -25.95 9.89 -25.73
C LYS A 156 -26.91 10.03 -24.56
N SER A 157 -28.05 10.66 -24.77
CA SER A 157 -29.06 10.81 -23.73
C SER A 157 -30.42 10.26 -24.18
N ASP A 158 -31.15 9.72 -23.24
CA ASP A 158 -32.55 9.34 -23.34
C ASP A 158 -33.48 10.42 -22.81
N ARG A 159 -32.98 11.60 -22.44
CA ARG A 159 -33.71 12.75 -21.86
C ARG A 159 -33.36 14.05 -22.55
N SER A 160 -34.23 15.04 -22.41
CA SER A 160 -33.94 16.41 -22.80
C SER A 160 -33.02 17.09 -21.78
N PRO A 161 -32.13 18.01 -22.22
CA PRO A 161 -31.32 18.81 -21.31
C PRO A 161 -32.18 19.56 -20.28
N ILE A 162 -31.64 19.77 -19.09
CA ILE A 162 -32.26 20.52 -17.99
C ILE A 162 -31.40 21.74 -17.61
N PRO A 163 -31.98 22.76 -16.95
CA PRO A 163 -31.22 23.87 -16.39
C PRO A 163 -30.17 23.38 -15.38
N ILE A 164 -28.98 24.01 -15.36
CA ILE A 164 -27.88 23.63 -14.47
C ILE A 164 -28.23 23.82 -12.98
N GLU A 165 -29.16 24.70 -12.70
CA GLU A 165 -29.69 24.98 -11.36
C GLU A 165 -30.44 23.79 -10.76
N GLU A 166 -30.97 22.90 -11.62
CA GLU A 166 -31.64 21.66 -11.19
C GLU A 166 -30.66 20.50 -10.88
N VAL A 167 -29.38 20.68 -11.22
CA VAL A 167 -28.36 19.69 -10.99
C VAL A 167 -27.73 19.86 -9.59
N GLN A 168 -27.44 18.74 -8.94
CA GLN A 168 -26.80 18.72 -7.62
C GLN A 168 -25.64 19.72 -7.52
N PRO A 169 -25.45 20.38 -6.35
CA PRO A 169 -24.44 21.42 -6.20
C PRO A 169 -23.02 20.86 -6.17
N VAL A 170 -22.03 21.72 -6.51
CA VAL A 170 -20.60 21.40 -6.47
C VAL A 170 -20.18 20.76 -5.15
N ALA A 171 -20.68 21.28 -4.01
CA ALA A 171 -20.34 20.81 -2.69
C ALA A 171 -20.68 19.33 -2.43
N GLU A 172 -21.66 18.78 -3.13
CA GLU A 172 -22.00 17.35 -3.05
C GLU A 172 -21.13 16.51 -3.99
N ILE A 173 -20.84 17.02 -5.19
CA ILE A 173 -20.03 16.30 -6.18
C ILE A 173 -18.60 16.11 -5.68
N VAL A 174 -17.97 17.15 -5.11
CA VAL A 174 -16.57 17.09 -4.64
C VAL A 174 -16.35 16.08 -3.51
N GLN A 175 -17.38 15.70 -2.76
CA GLN A 175 -17.30 14.66 -1.73
C GLN A 175 -17.00 13.26 -2.30
N ARG A 176 -17.29 13.05 -3.60
CA ARG A 176 -16.98 11.81 -4.31
C ARG A 176 -15.54 11.77 -4.85
N PHE A 177 -14.79 12.86 -4.69
CA PHE A 177 -13.41 12.94 -5.18
C PHE A 177 -12.40 12.51 -4.14
N CYS A 178 -11.40 11.74 -4.60
CA CYS A 178 -10.29 11.27 -3.80
C CYS A 178 -8.97 11.61 -4.48
N THR A 179 -7.88 11.73 -3.72
CA THR A 179 -6.55 11.65 -4.34
C THR A 179 -6.15 10.20 -4.55
N GLY A 180 -5.36 9.93 -5.58
CA GLY A 180 -4.65 8.65 -5.71
C GLY A 180 -3.71 8.43 -4.51
N ALA A 181 -3.43 7.19 -4.18
CA ALA A 181 -2.50 6.82 -3.12
C ALA A 181 -1.06 7.24 -3.49
N MET A 182 -0.56 8.26 -2.86
CA MET A 182 0.77 8.83 -3.08
C MET A 182 1.50 8.95 -1.75
N SER A 183 2.52 8.09 -1.52
CA SER A 183 3.17 7.99 -0.21
C SER A 183 4.07 9.17 0.11
N LEU A 184 4.06 9.57 1.38
CA LEU A 184 5.09 10.43 1.96
C LEU A 184 6.44 9.71 1.89
N GLY A 185 7.45 10.36 1.31
CA GLY A 185 8.73 9.76 0.94
C GLY A 185 8.89 9.68 -0.59
N SER A 186 7.89 9.25 -1.34
CA SER A 186 7.85 9.47 -2.80
C SER A 186 7.55 10.94 -3.14
N LEU A 187 6.60 11.54 -2.45
CA LEU A 187 6.35 12.99 -2.43
C LEU A 187 7.08 13.68 -1.26
N SER A 188 7.26 14.98 -1.37
CA SER A 188 7.70 15.83 -0.27
C SER A 188 6.59 15.96 0.79
N ARG A 189 6.98 16.36 1.98
CA ARG A 189 6.06 16.66 3.08
C ARG A 189 5.09 17.78 2.68
N GLU A 190 5.60 18.81 2.06
CA GLU A 190 4.85 19.99 1.62
C GLU A 190 3.73 19.60 0.65
N ALA A 191 4.04 18.85 -0.40
CA ALA A 191 3.04 18.41 -1.39
C ALA A 191 2.00 17.48 -0.77
N HIS A 192 2.43 16.51 0.02
CA HIS A 192 1.54 15.52 0.61
C HIS A 192 0.53 16.13 1.61
N GLU A 193 0.98 17.07 2.43
CA GLU A 193 0.12 17.74 3.42
C GLU A 193 -0.79 18.79 2.78
N THR A 194 -0.32 19.50 1.75
CA THR A 194 -1.13 20.43 0.95
C THR A 194 -2.34 19.73 0.31
N LEU A 195 -2.12 18.55 -0.29
CA LEU A 195 -3.21 17.72 -0.84
C LEU A 195 -4.22 17.31 0.24
N ALA A 196 -3.74 16.91 1.41
CA ALA A 196 -4.62 16.48 2.50
C ALA A 196 -5.52 17.62 3.00
N ILE A 197 -4.94 18.80 3.23
CA ILE A 197 -5.69 19.99 3.67
C ILE A 197 -6.72 20.38 2.61
N ALA A 198 -6.33 20.43 1.34
CA ALA A 198 -7.24 20.80 0.26
C ALA A 198 -8.45 19.88 0.18
N MET A 199 -8.22 18.55 0.25
CA MET A 199 -9.31 17.58 0.20
C MET A 199 -10.21 17.68 1.43
N ASN A 200 -9.66 17.90 2.61
CA ASN A 200 -10.46 18.09 3.83
C ASN A 200 -11.35 19.34 3.72
N ARG A 201 -10.85 20.46 3.14
CA ARG A 201 -11.63 21.69 2.95
C ARG A 201 -12.88 21.50 2.08
N ILE A 202 -12.81 20.63 1.08
CA ILE A 202 -13.93 20.36 0.16
C ILE A 202 -14.80 19.17 0.56
N GLY A 203 -14.47 18.49 1.68
CA GLY A 203 -15.16 17.25 2.07
C GLY A 203 -14.82 16.03 1.24
N GLY A 204 -13.82 16.13 0.35
CA GLY A 204 -13.23 15.01 -0.38
C GLY A 204 -12.27 14.21 0.50
N LYS A 205 -11.49 13.30 -0.11
CA LYS A 205 -10.63 12.38 0.64
C LYS A 205 -9.23 12.31 0.03
N SER A 206 -8.21 12.69 0.79
CA SER A 206 -6.83 12.39 0.42
C SER A 206 -6.44 10.98 0.90
N ASN A 207 -5.56 10.32 0.14
CA ASN A 207 -5.00 9.01 0.48
C ASN A 207 -3.54 9.17 0.91
N SER A 208 -3.22 8.69 2.10
CA SER A 208 -1.86 8.77 2.68
C SER A 208 -0.81 8.02 1.83
N GLY A 209 -1.23 7.04 1.04
CA GLY A 209 -0.32 6.03 0.51
C GLY A 209 0.34 5.23 1.64
N GLU A 210 1.26 4.33 1.29
CA GLU A 210 2.04 3.58 2.29
C GLU A 210 3.16 4.44 2.90
N GLY A 211 3.31 4.41 4.21
CA GLY A 211 4.43 5.09 4.86
C GLY A 211 4.13 5.77 6.19
N GLY A 212 2.90 5.69 6.67
CA GLY A 212 2.46 6.33 7.91
C GLY A 212 2.27 7.84 7.77
N GLU A 213 1.91 8.46 8.85
CA GLU A 213 1.75 9.92 8.96
C GLU A 213 2.30 10.43 10.31
N ASP A 214 2.77 11.67 10.32
CA ASP A 214 3.22 12.36 11.52
C ASP A 214 1.99 12.72 12.38
N PRO A 215 1.95 12.39 13.68
CA PRO A 215 0.82 12.72 14.55
C PRO A 215 0.45 14.20 14.61
N VAL A 216 1.40 15.12 14.35
CA VAL A 216 1.10 16.56 14.26
C VAL A 216 0.03 16.87 13.22
N ARG A 217 -0.09 16.05 12.18
CA ARG A 217 -1.07 16.20 11.09
C ARG A 217 -2.52 15.95 11.52
N PHE A 218 -2.72 15.20 12.61
CA PHE A 218 -4.05 14.86 13.12
C PHE A 218 -4.68 16.02 13.91
N LYS A 219 -3.88 17.03 14.27
CA LYS A 219 -4.36 18.22 14.96
C LYS A 219 -5.16 19.13 14.02
N ILE A 220 -6.17 19.77 14.57
CA ILE A 220 -6.89 20.86 13.92
C ILE A 220 -6.12 22.15 14.24
N LEU A 221 -5.79 22.92 13.21
CA LEU A 221 -5.04 24.18 13.38
C LEU A 221 -5.92 25.26 14.00
N ASP A 222 -5.40 25.92 15.01
CA ASP A 222 -6.00 27.09 15.69
C ASP A 222 -4.99 28.24 15.88
N ASP A 223 -3.74 28.06 15.36
CA ASP A 223 -2.60 28.96 15.50
C ASP A 223 -2.25 29.69 14.20
N VAL A 224 -3.13 29.69 13.19
CA VAL A 224 -2.84 30.29 11.89
C VAL A 224 -2.94 31.80 11.94
N ASP A 225 -1.87 32.49 11.55
CA ASP A 225 -1.77 33.94 11.49
C ASP A 225 -2.47 34.55 10.25
N GLU A 226 -2.54 35.88 10.17
CA GLU A 226 -3.16 36.62 9.05
C GLU A 226 -2.46 36.38 7.70
N THR A 227 -1.24 35.86 7.68
CA THR A 227 -0.45 35.55 6.48
C THR A 227 -0.63 34.10 6.04
N GLY A 228 -1.41 33.31 6.78
CA GLY A 228 -1.69 31.90 6.47
C GLY A 228 -0.54 30.96 6.87
N HIS A 229 0.19 31.28 7.94
CA HIS A 229 1.23 30.42 8.51
C HIS A 229 0.82 29.89 9.89
N SER A 230 1.31 28.71 10.23
CA SER A 230 1.11 28.01 11.50
C SER A 230 2.46 27.56 12.06
N ALA A 231 2.64 27.67 13.37
CA ALA A 231 3.82 27.13 14.04
C ALA A 231 3.84 25.59 14.05
N LEU A 232 2.68 24.97 14.01
CA LEU A 232 2.56 23.50 13.93
C LEU A 232 3.00 22.94 12.56
N LEU A 233 2.74 23.68 11.48
CA LEU A 233 3.08 23.30 10.10
C LEU A 233 3.87 24.41 9.38
N PRO A 234 5.07 24.79 9.86
CA PRO A 234 5.78 25.99 9.42
C PRO A 234 6.30 25.93 7.98
N HIS A 235 6.29 24.77 7.38
CA HIS A 235 6.73 24.55 6.00
C HIS A 235 5.60 24.74 4.97
N LEU A 236 4.35 24.93 5.42
CA LEU A 236 3.18 25.15 4.56
C LEU A 236 2.78 26.62 4.48
N LYS A 237 1.97 26.96 3.49
CA LYS A 237 1.44 28.28 3.21
C LYS A 237 -0.04 28.22 2.86
N GLY A 238 -0.74 29.35 3.00
CA GLY A 238 -2.17 29.45 2.66
C GLY A 238 -3.08 28.64 3.58
N LEU A 239 -2.65 28.46 4.83
CA LEU A 239 -3.39 27.76 5.87
C LEU A 239 -4.52 28.63 6.44
N ARG A 240 -5.50 27.97 7.08
CA ARG A 240 -6.63 28.61 7.79
C ARG A 240 -6.86 27.89 9.11
N ASN A 241 -7.35 28.60 10.11
CA ASN A 241 -7.83 27.96 11.33
C ASN A 241 -8.99 27.00 11.00
N GLY A 242 -8.98 25.82 11.60
CA GLY A 242 -9.86 24.71 11.26
C GLY A 242 -9.29 23.71 10.24
N ASP A 243 -8.15 23.99 9.59
CA ASP A 243 -7.49 23.02 8.72
C ASP A 243 -6.92 21.84 9.50
N THR A 244 -6.90 20.68 8.86
CA THR A 244 -6.14 19.51 9.32
C THR A 244 -5.43 18.85 8.13
N ALA A 245 -4.19 18.43 8.35
CA ALA A 245 -3.38 17.75 7.35
C ALA A 245 -3.53 16.22 7.38
N SER A 246 -4.46 15.69 8.19
CA SER A 246 -4.76 14.26 8.26
C SER A 246 -5.35 13.75 6.95
N SER A 247 -4.75 12.72 6.36
CA SER A 247 -5.36 12.05 5.19
C SER A 247 -6.57 11.24 5.64
N ALA A 248 -7.71 11.45 4.97
CA ALA A 248 -8.96 10.76 5.30
C ALA A 248 -8.90 9.25 5.00
N ILE A 249 -8.16 8.86 3.95
CA ILE A 249 -7.89 7.46 3.59
C ILE A 249 -6.48 7.12 4.04
N LYS A 250 -6.34 6.12 4.91
CA LYS A 250 -5.05 5.63 5.39
C LYS A 250 -4.76 4.25 4.84
N GLN A 251 -3.65 4.13 4.11
CA GLN A 251 -3.31 2.90 3.39
C GLN A 251 -2.53 1.92 4.26
N VAL A 252 -2.90 0.65 4.17
CA VAL A 252 -2.25 -0.52 4.78
C VAL A 252 -1.71 -1.38 3.65
N ALA A 253 -0.39 -1.37 3.44
CA ALA A 253 0.29 -2.17 2.43
C ALA A 253 1.05 -3.35 3.06
N SER A 254 1.55 -4.27 2.25
CA SER A 254 2.30 -5.45 2.73
C SER A 254 3.51 -5.11 3.60
N GLY A 255 4.17 -3.99 3.33
CA GLY A 255 5.31 -3.52 4.12
C GLY A 255 4.96 -3.02 5.52
N ARG A 256 3.70 -2.72 5.80
CA ARG A 256 3.17 -2.20 7.09
C ARG A 256 3.94 -0.97 7.62
N PHE A 257 4.58 -0.19 6.74
CA PHE A 257 5.38 0.97 7.12
C PHE A 257 4.53 2.05 7.79
N GLY A 258 4.81 2.34 9.06
CA GLY A 258 4.14 3.37 9.83
C GLY A 258 2.68 3.09 10.18
N VAL A 259 2.21 1.86 10.03
CA VAL A 259 0.85 1.44 10.40
C VAL A 259 0.81 1.23 11.91
N THR A 260 0.49 2.28 12.65
CA THR A 260 0.37 2.27 14.12
C THR A 260 -1.10 2.41 14.55
N PRO A 261 -1.47 2.05 15.79
CA PRO A 261 -2.84 2.23 16.30
C PRO A 261 -3.36 3.65 16.13
N GLU A 262 -2.57 4.67 16.49
CA GLU A 262 -2.94 6.08 16.33
C GLU A 262 -3.18 6.47 14.86
N TYR A 263 -2.34 5.98 13.94
CA TYR A 263 -2.54 6.17 12.51
C TYR A 263 -3.88 5.59 12.04
N LEU A 264 -4.20 4.36 12.45
CA LEU A 264 -5.45 3.69 12.09
C LEU A 264 -6.68 4.39 12.70
N MET A 265 -6.60 4.86 13.94
CA MET A 265 -7.70 5.55 14.60
C MET A 265 -8.03 6.93 14.01
N ASN A 266 -7.09 7.58 13.34
CA ASN A 266 -7.29 8.86 12.67
C ASN A 266 -7.78 8.74 11.21
N ALA A 267 -8.21 7.55 10.77
CA ALA A 267 -8.74 7.30 9.45
C ALA A 267 -10.25 7.45 9.40
N LYS A 268 -10.78 8.02 8.30
CA LYS A 268 -12.19 7.87 7.90
C LYS A 268 -12.38 6.60 7.06
N GLN A 269 -11.33 6.22 6.33
CA GLN A 269 -11.29 4.98 5.54
C GLN A 269 -9.90 4.33 5.70
N LEU A 270 -9.88 3.02 5.85
CA LEU A 270 -8.68 2.19 5.88
C LEU A 270 -8.59 1.41 4.57
N GLU A 271 -7.51 1.59 3.82
CA GLU A 271 -7.36 0.99 2.50
C GLU A 271 -6.31 -0.12 2.50
N ILE A 272 -6.75 -1.36 2.31
CA ILE A 272 -5.86 -2.51 2.10
C ILE A 272 -5.36 -2.47 0.65
N LYS A 273 -4.06 -2.27 0.46
CA LYS A 273 -3.44 -2.23 -0.86
C LYS A 273 -2.98 -3.63 -1.27
N ILE A 274 -3.72 -4.26 -2.19
CA ILE A 274 -3.29 -5.56 -2.75
C ILE A 274 -2.20 -5.35 -3.81
N ALA A 275 -2.37 -4.39 -4.73
CA ALA A 275 -1.41 -4.11 -5.78
C ALA A 275 -1.47 -2.63 -6.24
N GLN A 276 -0.63 -2.26 -7.22
CA GLN A 276 -0.63 -0.95 -7.87
C GLN A 276 -0.91 -1.11 -9.37
N GLY A 277 -1.83 -0.34 -9.92
CA GLY A 277 -2.24 -0.44 -11.32
C GLY A 277 -1.09 -0.30 -12.32
N ALA A 278 -0.14 0.60 -12.09
CA ALA A 278 1.00 0.82 -12.98
C ALA A 278 2.09 -0.28 -12.90
N LYS A 279 2.14 -1.08 -11.84
CA LYS A 279 3.15 -2.14 -11.63
C LYS A 279 2.61 -3.25 -10.73
N PRO A 280 1.62 -4.01 -11.21
CA PRO A 280 0.86 -4.95 -10.39
C PRO A 280 1.72 -6.05 -9.75
N GLY A 281 2.73 -6.57 -10.45
CA GLY A 281 3.59 -7.64 -9.94
C GLY A 281 4.75 -7.18 -9.03
N GLU A 282 5.21 -5.93 -9.15
CA GLU A 282 6.38 -5.42 -8.40
C GLU A 282 6.00 -4.76 -7.07
N GLY A 283 4.84 -4.11 -7.00
CA GLY A 283 4.38 -3.40 -5.82
C GLY A 283 5.16 -2.15 -5.46
N GLY A 284 5.19 -1.82 -4.17
CA GLY A 284 5.79 -0.61 -3.62
C GLY A 284 7.31 -0.71 -3.44
N GLN A 285 8.00 0.39 -3.74
CA GLN A 285 9.42 0.55 -3.46
C GLN A 285 9.74 2.01 -3.14
N LEU A 286 10.57 2.24 -2.13
CA LEU A 286 11.16 3.55 -1.86
C LEU A 286 12.69 3.40 -1.82
N PRO A 287 13.43 4.02 -2.76
CA PRO A 287 14.88 3.90 -2.79
C PRO A 287 15.53 4.57 -1.57
N GLY A 288 16.62 4.01 -1.06
CA GLY A 288 17.31 4.48 0.15
C GLY A 288 17.64 5.97 0.15
N LYS A 289 18.00 6.54 -1.01
CA LYS A 289 18.25 7.98 -1.14
C LYS A 289 17.04 8.88 -0.84
N LYS A 290 15.83 8.34 -0.80
CA LYS A 290 14.59 9.02 -0.38
C LYS A 290 14.20 8.69 1.07
N VAL A 291 14.89 7.77 1.73
CA VAL A 291 14.66 7.40 3.13
C VAL A 291 15.53 8.28 4.03
N SER A 292 15.11 9.55 4.19
CA SER A 292 15.73 10.47 5.14
C SER A 292 15.46 10.03 6.59
N PRO A 293 16.16 10.58 7.61
CA PRO A 293 15.87 10.31 9.02
C PRO A 293 14.38 10.51 9.37
N TYR A 294 13.75 11.57 8.88
CA TYR A 294 12.32 11.84 9.08
C TYR A 294 11.43 10.75 8.45
N ILE A 295 11.70 10.38 7.19
CA ILE A 295 10.95 9.31 6.51
C ILE A 295 11.16 7.95 7.20
N ALA A 296 12.38 7.65 7.64
CA ALA A 296 12.68 6.43 8.37
C ALA A 296 11.93 6.36 9.70
N MET A 297 11.86 7.47 10.44
CA MET A 297 11.10 7.57 11.69
C MET A 297 9.62 7.25 11.45
N LEU A 298 8.99 7.88 10.45
CA LEU A 298 7.57 7.65 10.13
C LEU A 298 7.30 6.21 9.69
N ARG A 299 8.20 5.64 8.91
CA ARG A 299 8.07 4.26 8.39
C ARG A 299 8.55 3.18 9.35
N ARG A 300 9.03 3.59 10.53
CA ARG A 300 9.61 2.66 11.51
C ARG A 300 10.73 1.79 10.90
N SER A 301 11.68 2.45 10.21
CA SER A 301 12.77 1.81 9.49
C SER A 301 14.09 2.54 9.69
N LYS A 302 15.18 2.08 9.03
CA LYS A 302 16.50 2.70 9.12
C LYS A 302 16.72 3.71 7.99
N PRO A 303 17.35 4.89 8.26
CA PRO A 303 17.69 5.87 7.23
C PRO A 303 18.62 5.27 6.16
N GLY A 304 18.43 5.68 4.90
CA GLY A 304 19.27 5.26 3.78
C GLY A 304 19.01 3.85 3.25
N VAL A 305 18.23 3.02 3.93
CA VAL A 305 17.91 1.66 3.52
C VAL A 305 16.72 1.67 2.55
N THR A 306 16.84 0.97 1.43
CA THR A 306 15.73 0.81 0.47
C THR A 306 14.60 0.00 1.09
N LEU A 307 13.38 0.51 0.98
CA LEU A 307 12.18 -0.14 1.50
C LEU A 307 11.38 -0.79 0.37
N ILE A 308 11.00 -2.05 0.55
CA ILE A 308 10.29 -2.87 -0.43
C ILE A 308 8.97 -3.34 0.17
N SER A 309 7.88 -3.13 -0.58
CA SER A 309 6.52 -3.53 -0.23
C SER A 309 5.88 -4.23 -1.44
N PRO A 310 6.19 -5.52 -1.66
CA PRO A 310 5.64 -6.30 -2.77
C PRO A 310 4.13 -6.55 -2.59
N PRO A 311 3.39 -6.94 -3.66
CA PRO A 311 1.95 -7.16 -3.58
C PRO A 311 1.52 -8.18 -2.51
N PRO A 312 2.18 -9.34 -2.34
CA PRO A 312 1.73 -10.32 -1.37
C PRO A 312 1.86 -9.81 0.07
N HIS A 313 0.74 -9.76 0.79
CA HIS A 313 0.74 -9.59 2.24
C HIS A 313 1.07 -10.93 2.90
N HIS A 314 1.83 -10.92 3.99
CA HIS A 314 2.23 -12.15 4.70
C HIS A 314 1.08 -12.76 5.53
N ASP A 315 -0.05 -12.07 5.63
CA ASP A 315 -1.27 -12.52 6.30
C ASP A 315 -2.46 -12.71 5.32
N ILE A 316 -2.22 -12.72 4.01
CA ILE A 316 -3.26 -12.92 2.99
C ILE A 316 -2.80 -13.96 1.97
N TYR A 317 -3.40 -15.14 2.01
CA TYR A 317 -3.20 -16.25 1.06
C TYR A 317 -4.51 -16.68 0.40
N SER A 318 -5.65 -16.24 0.95
CA SER A 318 -7.00 -16.54 0.46
C SER A 318 -7.94 -15.35 0.71
N ILE A 319 -9.19 -15.44 0.20
CA ILE A 319 -10.24 -14.46 0.51
C ILE A 319 -10.59 -14.46 2.01
N GLU A 320 -10.52 -15.60 2.67
CA GLU A 320 -10.79 -15.76 4.10
C GLU A 320 -9.74 -15.01 4.94
N ASP A 321 -8.47 -15.05 4.54
CA ASP A 321 -7.40 -14.28 5.19
C ASP A 321 -7.59 -12.77 4.98
N LEU A 322 -8.02 -12.36 3.77
CA LEU A 322 -8.39 -10.97 3.51
C LEU A 322 -9.58 -10.55 4.38
N ALA A 323 -10.58 -11.41 4.55
CA ALA A 323 -11.71 -11.16 5.45
C ALA A 323 -11.25 -10.97 6.90
N GLN A 324 -10.24 -11.73 7.35
CA GLN A 324 -9.62 -11.55 8.66
C GLN A 324 -8.94 -10.18 8.79
N LEU A 325 -8.20 -9.72 7.80
CA LEU A 325 -7.58 -8.38 7.83
C LEU A 325 -8.64 -7.27 7.78
N ILE A 326 -9.69 -7.42 7.00
CA ILE A 326 -10.84 -6.49 7.00
C ILE A 326 -11.46 -6.42 8.40
N PHE A 327 -11.67 -7.58 9.01
CA PHE A 327 -12.16 -7.67 10.39
C PHE A 327 -11.22 -7.00 11.39
N ASP A 328 -9.92 -7.25 11.34
CA ASP A 328 -8.91 -6.61 12.21
C ASP A 328 -9.02 -5.08 12.16
N LEU A 329 -9.15 -4.53 10.94
CA LEU A 329 -9.25 -3.09 10.72
C LEU A 329 -10.56 -2.49 11.25
N HIS A 330 -11.68 -3.20 11.13
CA HIS A 330 -12.93 -2.81 11.76
C HIS A 330 -12.89 -2.92 13.29
N GLN A 331 -12.07 -3.82 13.84
CA GLN A 331 -11.92 -3.91 15.31
C GLN A 331 -11.11 -2.73 15.86
N ILE A 332 -9.97 -2.37 15.26
CA ILE A 332 -9.19 -1.23 15.74
C ILE A 332 -9.93 0.10 15.57
N ASN A 333 -10.63 0.30 14.45
CA ASN A 333 -11.40 1.53 14.18
C ASN A 333 -12.80 1.20 13.62
N PRO A 334 -13.79 0.96 14.49
CA PRO A 334 -15.15 0.63 14.05
C PRO A 334 -15.87 1.73 13.26
N ASP A 335 -15.43 2.99 13.42
CA ASP A 335 -16.02 4.15 12.72
C ASP A 335 -15.50 4.29 11.28
N ALA A 336 -14.40 3.64 10.93
CA ALA A 336 -13.79 3.73 9.60
C ALA A 336 -14.37 2.70 8.63
N LYS A 337 -14.60 3.10 7.39
CA LYS A 337 -14.89 2.17 6.29
C LYS A 337 -13.62 1.47 5.83
N VAL A 338 -13.71 0.19 5.49
CA VAL A 338 -12.57 -0.59 4.97
C VAL A 338 -12.67 -0.71 3.45
N SER A 339 -11.63 -0.25 2.79
CA SER A 339 -11.47 -0.30 1.34
C SER A 339 -10.44 -1.36 0.94
N VAL A 340 -10.70 -2.08 -0.15
CA VAL A 340 -9.72 -2.99 -0.76
C VAL A 340 -9.37 -2.46 -2.15
N LYS A 341 -8.08 -2.15 -2.34
CA LYS A 341 -7.56 -1.67 -3.61
C LYS A 341 -7.06 -2.84 -4.46
N LEU A 342 -7.75 -3.07 -5.57
CA LEU A 342 -7.45 -4.03 -6.61
C LEU A 342 -6.94 -3.30 -7.87
N VAL A 343 -6.44 -4.06 -8.84
CA VAL A 343 -5.99 -3.54 -10.13
C VAL A 343 -6.85 -4.06 -11.26
N ALA A 344 -6.96 -3.26 -12.33
CA ALA A 344 -7.64 -3.67 -13.54
C ALA A 344 -6.85 -4.80 -14.21
N GLU A 345 -7.45 -5.96 -14.28
CA GLU A 345 -6.94 -7.14 -14.98
C GLU A 345 -8.11 -8.08 -15.34
N ILE A 346 -7.90 -9.00 -16.25
CA ILE A 346 -8.92 -9.99 -16.58
C ILE A 346 -9.23 -10.91 -15.38
N GLY A 347 -10.51 -11.16 -15.09
CA GLY A 347 -10.96 -11.98 -13.95
C GLY A 347 -11.09 -11.24 -12.63
N ILE A 348 -10.77 -9.93 -12.59
CA ILE A 348 -10.84 -9.11 -11.36
C ILE A 348 -12.27 -9.04 -10.81
N GLY A 349 -13.30 -9.22 -11.63
CA GLY A 349 -14.68 -9.28 -11.18
C GLY A 349 -14.94 -10.42 -10.21
N THR A 350 -14.36 -11.60 -10.44
CA THR A 350 -14.46 -12.75 -9.52
C THR A 350 -13.77 -12.45 -8.18
N VAL A 351 -12.59 -11.84 -8.21
CA VAL A 351 -11.89 -11.41 -7.00
C VAL A 351 -12.73 -10.39 -6.24
N ALA A 352 -13.31 -9.41 -6.93
CA ALA A 352 -14.16 -8.39 -6.33
C ALA A 352 -15.42 -8.96 -5.67
N ALA A 353 -16.03 -10.00 -6.26
CA ALA A 353 -17.15 -10.71 -5.62
C ALA A 353 -16.73 -11.38 -4.32
N GLY A 354 -15.53 -11.99 -4.27
CA GLY A 354 -14.95 -12.50 -3.04
C GLY A 354 -14.70 -11.41 -1.99
N VAL A 355 -14.15 -10.28 -2.40
CA VAL A 355 -13.89 -9.12 -1.53
C VAL A 355 -15.19 -8.53 -0.96
N ALA A 356 -16.25 -8.44 -1.77
CA ALA A 356 -17.57 -8.01 -1.28
C ALA A 356 -18.14 -8.98 -0.24
N LYS A 357 -17.98 -10.28 -0.45
CA LYS A 357 -18.38 -11.33 0.53
C LYS A 357 -17.49 -11.31 1.79
N ALA A 358 -16.26 -10.85 1.68
CA ALA A 358 -15.34 -10.68 2.80
C ALA A 358 -15.63 -9.42 3.65
N ASN A 359 -16.75 -8.74 3.39
CA ASN A 359 -17.23 -7.55 4.12
C ASN A 359 -16.38 -6.28 3.93
N ALA A 360 -15.76 -6.08 2.78
CA ALA A 360 -15.22 -4.77 2.41
C ALA A 360 -16.36 -3.78 2.15
N ASP A 361 -16.21 -2.54 2.62
CA ASP A 361 -17.17 -1.44 2.35
C ASP A 361 -16.97 -0.84 0.96
N ILE A 362 -15.70 -0.79 0.51
CA ILE A 362 -15.29 -0.12 -0.72
C ILE A 362 -14.37 -1.03 -1.51
N ILE A 363 -14.59 -1.12 -2.81
CA ILE A 363 -13.66 -1.77 -3.74
C ILE A 363 -13.12 -0.70 -4.68
N GLN A 364 -11.80 -0.51 -4.68
CA GLN A 364 -11.13 0.39 -5.61
C GLN A 364 -10.50 -0.39 -6.74
N ILE A 365 -10.76 0.02 -7.99
CA ILE A 365 -10.15 -0.55 -9.19
C ILE A 365 -9.17 0.48 -9.79
N SER A 366 -7.90 0.13 -9.80
CA SER A 366 -6.83 0.99 -10.31
C SER A 366 -6.40 0.59 -11.72
N GLY A 367 -6.39 1.55 -12.64
CA GLY A 367 -5.88 1.38 -13.99
C GLY A 367 -4.34 1.52 -14.06
N HIS A 368 -3.78 1.25 -15.26
CA HIS A 368 -2.32 1.27 -15.52
C HIS A 368 -1.71 2.69 -15.46
N ASP A 369 -2.50 3.74 -15.65
CA ASP A 369 -2.05 5.12 -15.48
C ASP A 369 -1.95 5.47 -14.00
N GLY A 370 -0.75 5.42 -13.45
CA GLY A 370 -0.55 5.65 -12.01
C GLY A 370 0.80 6.24 -11.66
N GLY A 371 0.94 6.62 -10.38
CA GLY A 371 2.15 7.17 -9.82
C GLY A 371 3.28 6.15 -9.75
N THR A 372 4.40 6.47 -10.39
CA THR A 372 5.64 5.70 -10.37
C THR A 372 6.80 6.50 -9.83
N GLY A 373 6.51 7.50 -8.99
CA GLY A 373 7.45 8.53 -8.53
C GLY A 373 8.71 8.02 -7.80
N ALA A 374 8.73 6.79 -7.34
CA ALA A 374 9.90 6.19 -6.68
C ALA A 374 10.46 4.97 -7.44
N SER A 375 9.83 4.58 -8.54
CA SER A 375 10.19 3.35 -9.28
C SER A 375 11.37 3.56 -10.22
N PRO A 376 12.20 2.54 -10.47
CA PRO A 376 13.23 2.60 -11.52
C PRO A 376 12.60 2.75 -12.92
N LEU A 377 13.37 3.25 -13.87
CA LEU A 377 12.90 3.49 -15.25
C LEU A 377 12.27 2.27 -15.91
N SER A 378 12.82 1.10 -15.64
CA SER A 378 12.30 -0.18 -16.16
C SER A 378 10.89 -0.55 -15.68
N SER A 379 10.37 0.11 -14.63
CA SER A 379 9.06 -0.16 -14.04
C SER A 379 7.99 0.89 -14.38
N ILE A 380 8.34 1.94 -15.15
CA ILE A 380 7.42 3.07 -15.37
C ILE A 380 6.37 2.78 -16.45
N LYS A 381 6.69 1.93 -17.42
CA LYS A 381 5.81 1.59 -18.57
C LYS A 381 5.67 0.08 -18.74
N HIS A 382 4.69 -0.30 -19.56
CA HIS A 382 4.45 -1.66 -20.07
C HIS A 382 4.00 -2.67 -19.00
N ALA A 383 3.16 -2.22 -18.06
CA ALA A 383 2.45 -3.09 -17.15
C ALA A 383 1.07 -2.50 -16.81
N GLY A 384 0.14 -3.34 -16.36
CA GLY A 384 -1.22 -2.96 -15.98
C GLY A 384 -2.18 -2.87 -17.18
N SER A 385 -3.46 -2.75 -16.87
CA SER A 385 -4.59 -2.69 -17.82
C SER A 385 -5.43 -1.42 -17.64
N PRO A 386 -6.21 -1.02 -18.65
CA PRO A 386 -7.10 0.14 -18.55
C PRO A 386 -8.17 -0.05 -17.47
N TRP A 387 -8.43 0.99 -16.66
CA TRP A 387 -9.46 0.95 -15.61
C TRP A 387 -10.87 0.73 -16.18
N GLU A 388 -11.13 1.17 -17.39
CA GLU A 388 -12.39 1.01 -18.09
C GLU A 388 -12.82 -0.46 -18.17
N LEU A 389 -11.88 -1.34 -18.49
CA LEU A 389 -12.12 -2.79 -18.55
C LEU A 389 -12.30 -3.40 -17.16
N GLY A 390 -11.53 -2.93 -16.18
CA GLY A 390 -11.61 -3.45 -14.81
C GLY A 390 -12.89 -3.05 -14.11
N VAL A 391 -13.27 -1.78 -14.15
CA VAL A 391 -14.49 -1.28 -13.48
C VAL A 391 -15.75 -1.90 -14.08
N THR A 392 -15.85 -1.96 -15.40
CA THR A 392 -17.04 -2.55 -16.06
C THR A 392 -17.17 -4.03 -15.77
N GLU A 393 -16.05 -4.78 -15.70
CA GLU A 393 -16.08 -6.18 -15.32
C GLU A 393 -16.56 -6.36 -13.87
N VAL A 394 -15.97 -5.60 -12.93
CA VAL A 394 -16.34 -5.65 -11.51
C VAL A 394 -17.81 -5.28 -11.31
N HIS A 395 -18.24 -4.17 -11.90
CA HIS A 395 -19.63 -3.73 -11.82
C HIS A 395 -20.60 -4.80 -12.30
N ARG A 396 -20.33 -5.40 -13.48
CA ARG A 396 -21.14 -6.47 -14.04
C ARG A 396 -21.20 -7.68 -13.12
N VAL A 397 -20.04 -8.21 -12.68
CA VAL A 397 -19.99 -9.43 -11.86
C VAL A 397 -20.67 -9.21 -10.51
N LEU A 398 -20.51 -8.05 -9.88
CA LEU A 398 -21.22 -7.73 -8.64
C LEU A 398 -22.72 -7.66 -8.84
N MET A 399 -23.22 -7.12 -9.95
CA MET A 399 -24.66 -7.11 -10.28
C MET A 399 -25.18 -8.54 -10.52
N GLU A 400 -24.49 -9.33 -11.33
CA GLU A 400 -24.85 -10.72 -11.65
C GLU A 400 -24.90 -11.62 -10.40
N ASN A 401 -24.11 -11.30 -9.37
CA ASN A 401 -24.06 -12.00 -8.08
C ASN A 401 -24.91 -11.35 -6.99
N GLN A 402 -25.67 -10.28 -7.27
CA GLN A 402 -26.48 -9.53 -6.28
C GLN A 402 -25.66 -9.00 -5.10
N LEU A 403 -24.45 -8.54 -5.38
CA LEU A 403 -23.52 -7.98 -4.40
C LEU A 403 -23.28 -6.48 -4.59
N ARG A 404 -23.79 -5.89 -5.70
CA ARG A 404 -23.45 -4.52 -6.08
C ARG A 404 -23.95 -3.46 -5.09
N ASP A 405 -25.09 -3.71 -4.46
CA ASP A 405 -25.70 -2.83 -3.47
C ASP A 405 -24.98 -2.81 -2.11
N ARG A 406 -24.02 -3.72 -1.89
CA ARG A 406 -23.29 -3.90 -0.63
C ARG A 406 -21.98 -3.12 -0.57
N VAL A 407 -21.42 -2.72 -1.72
CA VAL A 407 -20.09 -2.11 -1.81
C VAL A 407 -20.12 -0.87 -2.67
N LEU A 408 -19.35 0.15 -2.27
CA LEU A 408 -19.05 1.31 -3.07
C LEU A 408 -17.91 0.99 -4.04
N LEU A 409 -18.05 1.34 -5.31
CA LEU A 409 -16.99 1.21 -6.30
C LEU A 409 -16.24 2.53 -6.48
N ARG A 410 -14.91 2.48 -6.38
CA ARG A 410 -14.01 3.59 -6.65
C ARG A 410 -13.11 3.24 -7.83
N ALA A 411 -12.85 4.21 -8.69
CA ALA A 411 -11.92 4.08 -9.81
C ALA A 411 -10.79 5.10 -9.74
N ASP A 412 -9.58 4.71 -10.13
CA ASP A 412 -8.47 5.61 -10.41
C ASP A 412 -7.67 5.13 -11.64
N GLY A 413 -6.82 6.01 -12.18
CA GLY A 413 -5.99 5.70 -13.33
C GLY A 413 -6.12 6.72 -14.46
N GLY A 414 -5.63 7.94 -14.20
CA GLY A 414 -5.49 8.95 -15.23
C GLY A 414 -6.68 9.87 -15.42
N PHE A 415 -7.54 10.05 -14.44
CA PHE A 415 -8.60 11.06 -14.44
C PHE A 415 -8.05 12.48 -14.48
N LYS A 416 -8.66 13.36 -15.32
CA LYS A 416 -8.19 14.73 -15.56
C LYS A 416 -9.32 15.75 -15.65
N THR A 417 -10.55 15.33 -16.01
CA THR A 417 -11.68 16.21 -16.33
C THR A 417 -12.98 15.67 -15.74
N GLY A 418 -14.02 16.50 -15.73
CA GLY A 418 -15.38 16.07 -15.40
C GLY A 418 -15.93 15.05 -16.39
N TRP A 419 -15.44 15.09 -17.63
CA TRP A 419 -15.79 14.08 -18.65
C TRP A 419 -15.33 12.68 -18.24
N ASP A 420 -14.09 12.53 -17.70
CA ASP A 420 -13.59 11.24 -17.17
C ASP A 420 -14.47 10.76 -16.00
N VAL A 421 -14.95 11.67 -15.14
CA VAL A 421 -15.83 11.35 -14.00
C VAL A 421 -17.17 10.79 -14.50
N VAL A 422 -17.83 11.48 -15.42
CA VAL A 422 -19.13 11.04 -15.97
C VAL A 422 -18.97 9.72 -16.72
N MET A 423 -17.87 9.53 -17.46
CA MET A 423 -17.55 8.26 -18.14
C MET A 423 -17.44 7.11 -17.13
N ALA A 424 -16.72 7.32 -16.04
CA ALA A 424 -16.55 6.31 -15.00
C ALA A 424 -17.85 6.03 -14.23
N ALA A 425 -18.67 7.06 -14.00
CA ALA A 425 -20.00 6.89 -13.40
C ALA A 425 -20.90 5.99 -14.24
N LEU A 426 -20.96 6.23 -15.55
CA LEU A 426 -21.72 5.40 -16.49
C LEU A 426 -21.21 3.95 -16.53
N MET A 427 -19.91 3.72 -16.28
CA MET A 427 -19.29 2.40 -16.17
C MET A 427 -19.44 1.75 -14.78
N GLY A 428 -20.03 2.46 -13.81
CA GLY A 428 -20.38 1.91 -12.49
C GLY A 428 -19.57 2.43 -11.29
N ALA A 429 -18.63 3.38 -11.48
CA ALA A 429 -17.90 3.97 -10.37
C ALA A 429 -18.70 5.06 -9.64
N GLU A 430 -18.54 5.16 -8.32
CA GLU A 430 -19.22 6.11 -7.43
C GLU A 430 -18.28 7.11 -6.77
N GLU A 431 -16.99 6.74 -6.64
CA GLU A 431 -15.92 7.64 -6.21
C GLU A 431 -14.76 7.64 -7.23
N TYR A 432 -14.07 8.76 -7.33
CA TYR A 432 -13.13 9.04 -8.42
C TYR A 432 -11.79 9.52 -7.87
N GLY A 433 -10.70 8.80 -8.22
CA GLY A 433 -9.35 9.04 -7.72
C GLY A 433 -8.47 9.81 -8.71
N PHE A 434 -7.94 10.95 -8.27
CA PHE A 434 -7.06 11.83 -9.07
C PHE A 434 -5.62 11.77 -8.53
N GLY A 435 -4.66 11.34 -9.35
CA GLY A 435 -3.25 11.26 -8.95
C GLY A 435 -2.42 12.38 -9.58
N SER A 436 -1.88 12.14 -10.77
CA SER A 436 -0.93 13.06 -11.43
C SER A 436 -1.46 14.48 -11.63
N VAL A 437 -2.73 14.64 -11.93
CA VAL A 437 -3.34 15.96 -12.16
C VAL A 437 -3.47 16.77 -10.86
N ALA A 438 -3.73 16.13 -9.73
CA ALA A 438 -3.74 16.80 -8.44
C ALA A 438 -2.34 17.35 -8.09
N MET A 439 -1.27 16.59 -8.38
CA MET A 439 0.10 17.10 -8.27
C MET A 439 0.40 18.25 -9.25
N ILE A 440 -0.17 18.21 -10.46
CA ILE A 440 -0.02 19.32 -11.41
C ILE A 440 -0.70 20.58 -10.84
N ALA A 441 -1.88 20.46 -10.27
CA ALA A 441 -2.57 21.59 -9.66
C ALA A 441 -1.75 22.28 -8.55
N GLU A 442 -0.93 21.55 -7.81
CA GLU A 442 -0.03 22.09 -6.79
C GLU A 442 1.37 22.48 -7.29
N GLY A 443 1.62 22.46 -8.62
CA GLY A 443 2.84 22.98 -9.21
C GLY A 443 3.77 21.96 -9.88
N CYS A 444 3.38 20.70 -10.06
CA CYS A 444 4.19 19.73 -10.82
C CYS A 444 4.25 20.11 -12.30
N ILE A 445 5.46 20.20 -12.86
CA ILE A 445 5.73 20.58 -14.25
C ILE A 445 5.95 19.37 -15.18
N MET A 446 5.68 18.16 -14.73
CA MET A 446 5.84 16.91 -15.48
C MET A 446 7.26 16.65 -16.03
N ALA A 447 8.30 17.05 -15.28
CA ALA A 447 9.70 16.81 -15.66
C ALA A 447 10.10 15.32 -15.69
N ARG A 448 9.31 14.44 -15.08
CA ARG A 448 9.47 12.97 -15.09
C ARG A 448 10.81 12.46 -14.55
N ILE A 449 11.42 13.17 -13.60
CA ILE A 449 12.66 12.79 -12.90
C ILE A 449 12.43 12.46 -11.42
N CYS A 450 11.19 12.17 -11.04
CA CYS A 450 10.77 11.90 -9.66
C CYS A 450 11.59 10.78 -8.99
N HIS A 451 11.92 9.71 -9.74
CA HIS A 451 12.69 8.58 -9.28
C HIS A 451 14.15 8.91 -8.92
N THR A 452 14.66 10.05 -9.38
CA THR A 452 16.05 10.45 -9.12
C THR A 452 16.25 11.19 -7.81
N ASN A 453 15.18 11.57 -7.11
CA ASN A 453 15.16 12.46 -5.94
C ASN A 453 15.56 13.92 -6.26
N ASN A 454 15.54 14.32 -7.55
CA ASN A 454 15.96 15.64 -8.03
C ASN A 454 14.80 16.46 -8.63
N CYS A 455 13.61 16.37 -8.05
CA CYS A 455 12.44 17.12 -8.53
C CYS A 455 12.72 18.64 -8.45
N PRO A 456 12.72 19.37 -9.60
CA PRO A 456 13.13 20.76 -9.63
C PRO A 456 12.15 21.72 -8.96
N VAL A 457 10.91 21.29 -8.75
CA VAL A 457 9.82 22.09 -8.16
C VAL A 457 9.41 21.61 -6.76
N GLY A 458 10.18 20.72 -6.15
CA GLY A 458 9.97 20.32 -4.76
C GLY A 458 8.85 19.30 -4.50
N VAL A 459 8.07 18.89 -5.49
CA VAL A 459 6.91 18.00 -5.30
C VAL A 459 7.31 16.56 -4.94
N ALA A 460 8.33 16.00 -5.60
CA ALA A 460 8.67 14.58 -5.46
C ALA A 460 10.14 14.35 -5.10
N THR A 461 10.61 15.02 -4.06
CA THR A 461 11.98 14.94 -3.55
C THR A 461 12.02 15.01 -2.04
N GLN A 462 13.08 14.45 -1.44
CA GLN A 462 13.40 14.56 -0.02
C GLN A 462 14.57 15.51 0.24
N GLN A 463 15.20 16.06 -0.81
CA GLN A 463 16.27 17.05 -0.68
C GLN A 463 15.70 18.39 -0.21
N GLU A 464 16.13 18.85 0.96
CA GLU A 464 15.60 20.06 1.60
C GLU A 464 15.70 21.31 0.70
N GLN A 465 16.85 21.50 0.01
CA GLN A 465 17.05 22.63 -0.90
C GLN A 465 16.05 22.64 -2.07
N LEU A 466 15.63 21.47 -2.54
CA LEU A 466 14.64 21.37 -3.61
C LEU A 466 13.22 21.49 -3.07
N ARG A 467 12.94 20.98 -1.87
CA ARG A 467 11.64 21.12 -1.20
C ARG A 467 11.27 22.59 -0.97
N LYS A 468 12.21 23.44 -0.63
CA LYS A 468 12.02 24.91 -0.50
C LYS A 468 11.50 25.59 -1.77
N ARG A 469 11.55 24.91 -2.93
CA ARG A 469 11.01 25.41 -4.22
C ARG A 469 9.54 25.09 -4.42
N PHE A 470 8.92 24.35 -3.52
CA PHE A 470 7.50 24.05 -3.60
C PHE A 470 6.66 25.32 -3.42
N THR A 471 5.73 25.57 -4.32
CA THR A 471 4.89 26.77 -4.37
C THR A 471 3.40 26.47 -4.25
N GLY A 472 3.03 25.21 -4.15
CA GLY A 472 1.63 24.81 -4.02
C GLY A 472 1.01 25.30 -2.72
N ILE A 473 -0.26 25.63 -2.77
CA ILE A 473 -1.11 25.94 -1.61
C ILE A 473 -2.42 25.14 -1.72
N PRO A 474 -3.11 24.87 -0.61
CA PRO A 474 -4.36 24.10 -0.63
C PRO A 474 -5.42 24.68 -1.59
N GLU A 475 -5.50 26.01 -1.71
CA GLU A 475 -6.47 26.68 -2.56
C GLU A 475 -6.33 26.31 -4.06
N HIS A 476 -5.11 26.08 -4.55
CA HIS A 476 -4.91 25.65 -5.94
C HIS A 476 -5.60 24.31 -6.24
N VAL A 477 -5.49 23.36 -5.33
CA VAL A 477 -6.12 22.04 -5.46
C VAL A 477 -7.64 22.13 -5.28
N VAL A 478 -8.12 22.96 -4.34
CA VAL A 478 -9.55 23.26 -4.17
C VAL A 478 -10.14 23.83 -5.45
N ASN A 479 -9.51 24.84 -6.05
CA ASN A 479 -9.95 25.44 -7.31
C ASN A 479 -10.02 24.41 -8.43
N PHE A 480 -9.02 23.53 -8.55
CA PHE A 480 -9.03 22.45 -9.53
C PHE A 480 -10.25 21.54 -9.38
N PHE A 481 -10.53 21.06 -8.19
CA PHE A 481 -11.67 20.16 -7.97
C PHE A 481 -13.02 20.86 -8.18
N PHE A 482 -13.12 22.14 -7.91
CA PHE A 482 -14.31 22.90 -8.24
C PHE A 482 -14.53 23.02 -9.75
N PHE A 483 -13.50 23.22 -10.55
CA PHE A 483 -13.61 23.17 -12.02
C PHE A 483 -14.12 21.82 -12.51
N ILE A 484 -13.56 20.71 -11.97
CA ILE A 484 -14.02 19.37 -12.32
C ILE A 484 -15.51 19.18 -11.98
N ALA A 485 -15.94 19.61 -10.80
CA ALA A 485 -17.33 19.47 -10.38
C ALA A 485 -18.31 20.32 -11.21
N GLU A 486 -17.93 21.54 -11.59
CA GLU A 486 -18.74 22.37 -12.50
C GLU A 486 -18.84 21.76 -13.90
N GLU A 487 -17.76 21.14 -14.40
CA GLU A 487 -17.81 20.41 -15.67
C GLU A 487 -18.76 19.20 -15.57
N VAL A 488 -18.71 18.44 -14.46
CA VAL A 488 -19.65 17.34 -14.21
C VAL A 488 -21.10 17.85 -14.22
N ARG A 489 -21.38 18.96 -13.53
CA ARG A 489 -22.71 19.58 -13.52
C ARG A 489 -23.19 19.95 -14.93
N SER A 490 -22.34 20.56 -15.73
CA SER A 490 -22.64 20.94 -17.12
C SER A 490 -22.95 19.71 -17.98
N LEU A 491 -22.21 18.61 -17.78
CA LEU A 491 -22.45 17.35 -18.49
C LEU A 491 -23.78 16.71 -18.06
N LEU A 492 -24.07 16.65 -16.76
CA LEU A 492 -25.34 16.13 -16.24
C LEU A 492 -26.54 16.94 -16.76
N ALA A 493 -26.44 18.27 -16.72
CA ALA A 493 -27.48 19.16 -17.26
C ALA A 493 -27.75 18.87 -18.75
N ARG A 494 -26.69 18.75 -19.54
CA ARG A 494 -26.79 18.42 -20.98
C ARG A 494 -27.39 17.03 -21.21
N LEU A 495 -27.11 16.05 -20.31
CA LEU A 495 -27.68 14.72 -20.38
C LEU A 495 -29.11 14.63 -19.80
N GLY A 496 -29.62 15.67 -19.13
CA GLY A 496 -30.95 15.69 -18.54
C GLY A 496 -31.07 14.96 -17.20
N TYR A 497 -29.96 14.82 -16.45
CA TYR A 497 -29.91 14.15 -15.16
C TYR A 497 -29.58 15.12 -14.02
N ARG A 498 -30.21 14.90 -12.86
CA ARG A 498 -30.05 15.80 -11.71
C ARG A 498 -28.85 15.47 -10.84
N SER A 499 -28.38 14.20 -10.85
CA SER A 499 -27.30 13.76 -9.97
C SER A 499 -26.38 12.72 -10.64
N LEU A 500 -25.17 12.57 -10.11
CA LEU A 500 -24.28 11.44 -10.47
C LEU A 500 -24.92 10.09 -10.14
N GLU A 501 -25.69 10.02 -9.04
CA GLU A 501 -26.40 8.81 -8.63
C GLU A 501 -27.34 8.27 -9.72
N ASP A 502 -28.04 9.18 -10.41
CA ASP A 502 -28.97 8.83 -11.49
C ASP A 502 -28.31 8.07 -12.64
N ILE A 503 -27.03 8.31 -12.89
CA ILE A 503 -26.28 7.77 -14.03
C ILE A 503 -25.32 6.63 -13.68
N ILE A 504 -25.17 6.27 -12.41
CA ILE A 504 -24.27 5.17 -12.02
C ILE A 504 -24.65 3.89 -12.76
N GLY A 505 -23.67 3.29 -13.47
CA GLY A 505 -23.85 2.05 -14.21
C GLY A 505 -24.78 2.11 -15.41
N ARG A 506 -25.12 3.32 -15.94
CA ARG A 506 -25.92 3.54 -17.15
C ARG A 506 -25.05 3.47 -18.41
N ALA A 507 -24.35 2.33 -18.60
CA ALA A 507 -23.49 2.11 -19.77
C ALA A 507 -24.27 2.24 -21.12
N ASP A 508 -25.59 2.08 -21.10
CA ASP A 508 -26.46 2.32 -22.24
C ASP A 508 -26.48 3.77 -22.74
N LEU A 509 -26.02 4.71 -21.93
CA LEU A 509 -25.83 6.12 -22.33
C LEU A 509 -24.47 6.39 -23.00
N LEU A 510 -23.66 5.37 -23.19
CA LEU A 510 -22.43 5.44 -23.97
C LEU A 510 -22.69 5.06 -25.42
N LYS A 511 -21.98 5.69 -26.34
CA LYS A 511 -21.94 5.33 -27.76
C LYS A 511 -20.50 5.32 -28.26
N VAL A 512 -20.21 4.45 -29.22
CA VAL A 512 -18.93 4.45 -29.92
C VAL A 512 -18.83 5.64 -30.86
N ARG A 513 -17.71 6.33 -30.87
CA ARG A 513 -17.43 7.45 -31.76
C ARG A 513 -17.17 6.96 -33.19
N GLU A 514 -17.94 7.48 -34.12
CA GLU A 514 -17.83 7.17 -35.57
C GLU A 514 -16.78 8.03 -36.29
N ASP A 515 -16.40 9.16 -35.70
CA ASP A 515 -15.44 10.12 -36.25
C ASP A 515 -13.97 9.64 -36.07
N VAL A 516 -13.71 8.70 -35.16
CA VAL A 516 -12.38 8.14 -34.91
C VAL A 516 -12.12 6.98 -35.87
N LYS A 517 -11.34 7.25 -36.92
CA LYS A 517 -10.99 6.27 -37.96
C LYS A 517 -9.50 5.96 -37.93
N LEU A 518 -9.08 5.18 -36.95
CA LEU A 518 -7.71 4.68 -36.83
C LEU A 518 -7.67 3.19 -37.15
N THR A 519 -6.66 2.72 -37.89
CA THR A 519 -6.50 1.31 -38.26
C THR A 519 -6.56 0.40 -37.01
N LYS A 520 -5.90 0.78 -35.92
CA LYS A 520 -5.85 -0.02 -34.69
C LYS A 520 -7.15 -0.05 -33.90
N THR A 521 -8.07 0.86 -34.13
CA THR A 521 -9.33 0.97 -33.35
C THR A 521 -10.56 0.54 -34.12
N ALA A 522 -10.49 0.51 -35.45
CA ALA A 522 -11.63 0.23 -36.32
C ALA A 522 -12.27 -1.16 -36.12
N ALA A 523 -11.46 -2.13 -35.72
CA ALA A 523 -11.88 -3.52 -35.50
C ALA A 523 -12.16 -3.87 -34.02
N LEU A 524 -12.12 -2.87 -33.10
CA LEU A 524 -12.40 -3.11 -31.69
C LEU A 524 -13.90 -3.29 -31.43
N ASN A 525 -14.23 -4.30 -30.65
CA ASN A 525 -15.58 -4.48 -30.11
C ASN A 525 -15.67 -3.86 -28.71
N LEU A 526 -16.32 -2.71 -28.60
CA LEU A 526 -16.48 -1.98 -27.34
C LEU A 526 -17.77 -2.31 -26.59
N ASN A 527 -18.49 -3.37 -26.97
CA ASN A 527 -19.75 -3.74 -26.34
C ASN A 527 -19.61 -4.04 -24.84
N CYS A 528 -18.48 -4.57 -24.40
CA CYS A 528 -18.22 -4.79 -22.96
C CYS A 528 -18.24 -3.50 -22.14
N LEU A 529 -18.04 -2.32 -22.76
CA LEU A 529 -18.06 -1.01 -22.12
C LEU A 529 -19.40 -0.28 -22.27
N THR A 530 -20.23 -0.62 -23.25
CA THR A 530 -21.43 0.16 -23.66
C THR A 530 -22.75 -0.58 -23.47
N GLN A 531 -22.71 -1.83 -23.03
CA GLN A 531 -23.91 -2.64 -22.80
C GLN A 531 -24.18 -2.80 -21.31
N LEU A 532 -25.46 -2.68 -20.94
CA LEU A 532 -25.92 -3.01 -19.59
C LEU A 532 -25.75 -4.52 -19.32
N PRO A 533 -25.45 -4.91 -18.10
CA PRO A 533 -25.57 -6.32 -17.67
C PRO A 533 -27.02 -6.80 -17.83
N ASP A 534 -27.18 -8.05 -18.25
CA ASP A 534 -28.51 -8.70 -18.37
C ASP A 534 -28.98 -9.17 -16.97
N THR A 535 -29.29 -8.20 -16.12
CA THR A 535 -29.76 -8.45 -14.74
C THR A 535 -30.64 -7.28 -14.27
N ARG A 536 -31.52 -7.55 -13.30
CA ARG A 536 -32.38 -6.58 -12.64
C ARG A 536 -31.83 -6.13 -11.27
N SER A 537 -30.58 -6.42 -10.97
CA SER A 537 -29.93 -6.04 -9.70
C SER A 537 -29.73 -4.51 -9.63
N ASP A 538 -29.59 -4.02 -8.40
CA ASP A 538 -29.23 -2.64 -8.13
C ASP A 538 -27.87 -2.30 -8.75
N ARG A 539 -27.72 -1.02 -9.17
CA ARG A 539 -26.52 -0.53 -9.87
C ARG A 539 -25.60 0.30 -9.01
N SER A 540 -26.01 0.61 -7.78
CA SER A 540 -25.27 1.47 -6.88
C SER A 540 -25.28 0.93 -5.44
N TRP A 541 -24.47 1.53 -4.59
CA TRP A 541 -24.37 1.21 -3.19
C TRP A 541 -25.59 1.69 -2.41
N LEU A 542 -26.42 0.78 -1.96
CA LEU A 542 -27.68 1.06 -1.24
C LEU A 542 -27.65 0.60 0.21
N LYS A 543 -26.88 -0.44 0.52
CA LYS A 543 -26.81 -1.04 1.87
C LYS A 543 -25.58 -0.52 2.59
N HIS A 544 -25.73 0.62 3.25
CA HIS A 544 -24.65 1.32 3.92
C HIS A 544 -24.31 0.78 5.32
N GLU A 545 -25.21 0.02 5.94
CA GLU A 545 -25.12 -0.42 7.33
C GLU A 545 -25.47 -1.92 7.45
N ASP A 546 -25.07 -2.54 8.54
CA ASP A 546 -25.43 -3.91 8.98
C ASP A 546 -25.01 -5.09 8.11
N VAL A 547 -24.70 -4.87 6.81
CA VAL A 547 -24.27 -5.98 5.93
C VAL A 547 -22.85 -6.46 6.23
N HIS A 548 -22.08 -5.67 6.98
CA HIS A 548 -20.70 -5.97 7.35
C HIS A 548 -20.55 -6.37 8.82
N SER A 549 -21.66 -6.58 9.54
CA SER A 549 -21.62 -7.03 10.92
C SER A 549 -21.10 -8.46 11.02
N ASN A 550 -20.12 -8.66 11.89
CA ASN A 550 -19.61 -9.99 12.25
C ASN A 550 -20.28 -10.54 13.54
N GLY A 551 -21.39 -9.91 13.96
CA GLY A 551 -22.08 -10.24 15.20
C GLY A 551 -21.41 -9.63 16.45
N PRO A 552 -21.84 -10.01 17.66
CA PRO A 552 -21.25 -9.54 18.91
C PRO A 552 -19.81 -10.07 19.04
N VAL A 553 -18.92 -9.22 19.52
CA VAL A 553 -17.52 -9.57 19.80
C VAL A 553 -17.25 -9.48 21.31
N LEU A 554 -16.31 -10.27 21.82
CA LEU A 554 -15.92 -10.30 23.24
C LEU A 554 -15.59 -8.88 23.77
N GLU A 555 -14.91 -8.07 22.99
CA GLU A 555 -14.51 -6.74 23.40
C GLU A 555 -15.66 -5.73 23.58
N ASN A 556 -16.86 -6.01 23.06
CA ASN A 556 -18.05 -5.21 23.41
C ASN A 556 -18.34 -5.27 24.91
N GLN A 557 -18.14 -6.44 25.51
CA GLN A 557 -18.32 -6.63 26.97
C GLN A 557 -17.18 -5.95 27.74
N LEU A 558 -15.91 -6.08 27.28
CA LEU A 558 -14.76 -5.44 27.91
C LEU A 558 -14.90 -3.90 27.90
N LEU A 559 -15.26 -3.32 26.77
CA LEU A 559 -15.47 -1.88 26.65
C LEU A 559 -16.72 -1.36 27.39
N ALA A 560 -17.69 -2.22 27.65
CA ALA A 560 -18.84 -1.87 28.48
C ALA A 560 -18.58 -1.98 30.00
N ASP A 561 -17.45 -2.59 30.40
CA ASP A 561 -17.06 -2.72 31.80
C ASP A 561 -16.72 -1.34 32.40
N ALA A 562 -17.38 -0.95 33.49
CA ALA A 562 -17.22 0.37 34.08
C ALA A 562 -15.82 0.64 34.63
N GLU A 563 -15.14 -0.38 35.19
CA GLU A 563 -13.78 -0.25 35.73
C GLU A 563 -12.74 -0.09 34.60
N ILE A 564 -12.92 -0.77 33.47
CA ILE A 564 -12.06 -0.59 32.29
C ILE A 564 -12.25 0.82 31.71
N GLN A 565 -13.50 1.27 31.60
CA GLN A 565 -13.80 2.65 31.14
C GLN A 565 -13.20 3.71 32.05
N GLU A 566 -13.29 3.50 33.37
CA GLU A 566 -12.72 4.40 34.36
C GLU A 566 -11.17 4.41 34.27
N ALA A 567 -10.56 3.23 34.15
CA ALA A 567 -9.11 3.09 33.98
C ALA A 567 -8.63 3.81 32.71
N ILE A 568 -9.32 3.68 31.57
CA ILE A 568 -8.99 4.43 30.35
C ILE A 568 -9.12 5.93 30.61
N ARG A 569 -10.25 6.40 31.16
CA ARG A 569 -10.54 7.83 31.33
C ARG A 569 -9.56 8.52 32.25
N ASN A 570 -9.22 7.85 33.38
CA ASN A 570 -8.43 8.42 34.45
C ASN A 570 -6.97 7.97 34.45
N GLN A 571 -6.53 7.23 33.40
CA GLN A 571 -5.22 6.60 33.36
C GLN A 571 -4.91 5.74 34.59
N GLY A 572 -5.91 5.00 35.02
CA GLY A 572 -5.84 4.14 36.21
C GLY A 572 -5.39 2.73 35.92
N SER A 573 -5.48 1.85 36.91
CA SER A 573 -5.12 0.45 36.80
C SER A 573 -6.33 -0.45 37.02
N VAL A 574 -6.48 -1.48 36.20
CA VAL A 574 -7.53 -2.49 36.28
C VAL A 574 -6.97 -3.87 35.87
N THR A 575 -7.45 -4.91 36.57
CA THR A 575 -7.16 -6.31 36.20
C THR A 575 -8.47 -7.07 36.06
N LYS A 576 -8.63 -7.85 35.00
CA LYS A 576 -9.83 -8.66 34.75
C LYS A 576 -9.43 -10.07 34.31
N ASP A 577 -10.24 -11.04 34.76
CA ASP A 577 -10.14 -12.45 34.33
C ASP A 577 -11.26 -12.71 33.28
N VAL A 578 -10.89 -13.31 32.16
CA VAL A 578 -11.74 -13.42 30.97
C VAL A 578 -11.61 -14.81 30.34
N GLY A 579 -12.72 -15.51 30.13
CA GLY A 579 -12.72 -16.71 29.30
C GLY A 579 -12.63 -16.35 27.81
N ILE A 580 -11.87 -17.11 27.03
CA ILE A 580 -11.69 -16.90 25.60
C ILE A 580 -11.83 -18.20 24.82
N VAL A 581 -12.43 -18.14 23.65
CA VAL A 581 -12.54 -19.25 22.71
C VAL A 581 -12.01 -18.88 21.34
N ASN A 582 -11.69 -19.87 20.50
CA ASN A 582 -11.04 -19.65 19.21
C ASN A 582 -11.87 -18.88 18.16
N THR A 583 -13.14 -18.61 18.43
CA THR A 583 -13.97 -17.69 17.64
C THR A 583 -13.82 -16.24 18.06
N ASP A 584 -13.22 -15.96 19.22
CA ASP A 584 -12.89 -14.62 19.67
C ASP A 584 -11.61 -14.16 18.97
N ARG A 585 -11.77 -13.39 17.92
CA ARG A 585 -10.68 -12.90 17.06
C ARG A 585 -10.35 -11.45 17.36
N THR A 586 -9.09 -11.07 17.11
CA THR A 586 -8.59 -9.69 17.17
C THR A 586 -8.80 -9.04 18.55
N VAL A 587 -8.78 -9.88 19.59
CA VAL A 587 -8.98 -9.44 20.97
C VAL A 587 -7.81 -8.57 21.42
N GLY A 588 -8.14 -7.42 22.04
CA GLY A 588 -7.22 -6.32 22.39
C GLY A 588 -7.31 -5.12 21.47
N ALA A 589 -7.78 -5.28 20.22
CA ALA A 589 -7.75 -4.22 19.22
C ALA A 589 -8.72 -3.07 19.49
N ARG A 590 -9.96 -3.34 19.91
CA ARG A 590 -10.93 -2.28 20.25
C ARG A 590 -10.50 -1.49 21.47
N LEU A 591 -9.94 -2.18 22.45
CA LEU A 591 -9.39 -1.56 23.63
C LEU A 591 -8.21 -0.65 23.25
N ALA A 592 -7.28 -1.15 22.44
CA ALA A 592 -6.18 -0.35 21.90
C ALA A 592 -6.69 0.86 21.09
N GLY A 593 -7.72 0.69 20.29
CA GLY A 593 -8.37 1.77 19.54
C GLY A 593 -8.96 2.85 20.46
N ALA A 594 -9.66 2.46 21.51
CA ALA A 594 -10.21 3.39 22.50
C ALA A 594 -9.10 4.20 23.21
N ILE A 595 -7.99 3.55 23.57
CA ILE A 595 -6.81 4.20 24.15
C ILE A 595 -6.14 5.11 23.13
N ALA A 596 -5.87 4.63 21.91
CA ALA A 596 -5.21 5.42 20.89
C ALA A 596 -5.99 6.67 20.46
N LYS A 597 -7.33 6.59 20.46
CA LYS A 597 -8.22 7.72 20.14
C LYS A 597 -8.05 8.87 21.13
N GLN A 598 -7.78 8.57 22.37
CA GLN A 598 -7.69 9.56 23.45
C GLN A 598 -6.24 10.00 23.72
N TYR A 599 -5.29 9.08 23.65
CA TYR A 599 -3.92 9.28 24.11
C TYR A 599 -2.84 9.09 23.03
N GLY A 600 -3.24 8.73 21.81
CA GLY A 600 -2.27 8.37 20.74
C GLY A 600 -1.53 7.07 21.05
N ASN A 601 -0.34 6.93 20.45
CA ASN A 601 0.46 5.70 20.57
C ASN A 601 1.15 5.52 21.93
N THR A 602 1.41 6.58 22.69
CA THR A 602 2.32 6.55 23.86
C THR A 602 1.87 7.40 25.05
N GLY A 603 0.74 8.07 24.94
CA GLY A 603 0.28 9.01 25.99
C GLY A 603 -0.57 8.39 27.09
N PHE A 604 -0.76 7.07 27.10
CA PHE A 604 -1.51 6.37 28.14
C PHE A 604 -0.57 5.88 29.24
N ASP A 605 -0.68 6.47 30.43
CA ASP A 605 0.12 6.12 31.61
C ASP A 605 -0.61 5.12 32.56
N GLY A 606 -1.82 4.69 32.21
CA GLY A 606 -2.58 3.69 32.94
C GLY A 606 -2.08 2.25 32.71
N GLN A 607 -2.65 1.29 33.45
CA GLN A 607 -2.34 -0.13 33.32
C GLN A 607 -3.61 -0.98 33.24
N ILE A 608 -3.81 -1.65 32.12
CA ILE A 608 -4.91 -2.59 31.91
C ILE A 608 -4.34 -3.99 31.72
N THR A 609 -4.63 -4.87 32.67
CA THR A 609 -4.19 -6.26 32.64
C THR A 609 -5.40 -7.16 32.44
N LEU A 610 -5.37 -7.96 31.37
CA LEU A 610 -6.41 -8.93 31.06
C LEU A 610 -5.81 -10.35 31.11
N ASN A 611 -6.33 -11.18 32.03
CA ASN A 611 -5.94 -12.58 32.17
C ASN A 611 -6.96 -13.44 31.42
N PHE A 612 -6.53 -14.05 30.36
CA PHE A 612 -7.38 -14.94 29.54
C PHE A 612 -7.13 -16.42 29.88
N THR A 613 -8.17 -17.21 29.86
CA THR A 613 -8.09 -18.67 29.97
C THR A 613 -8.85 -19.31 28.81
N GLY A 614 -8.18 -20.14 28.01
CA GLY A 614 -8.77 -20.83 26.87
C GLY A 614 -7.90 -20.79 25.61
N ALA A 615 -8.52 -20.87 24.43
CA ALA A 615 -7.85 -20.79 23.14
C ALA A 615 -8.25 -19.50 22.40
N ALA A 616 -7.30 -18.64 22.10
CA ALA A 616 -7.57 -17.38 21.39
C ALA A 616 -7.65 -17.59 19.86
N GLY A 617 -8.55 -16.88 19.21
CA GLY A 617 -8.63 -16.82 17.73
C GLY A 617 -7.48 -16.03 17.10
N GLN A 618 -7.59 -15.77 15.80
CA GLN A 618 -6.57 -15.01 15.05
C GLN A 618 -6.43 -13.58 15.57
N SER A 619 -5.21 -13.03 15.39
CA SER A 619 -4.88 -11.63 15.73
C SER A 619 -5.04 -11.29 17.22
N PHE A 620 -4.83 -12.24 18.13
CA PHE A 620 -4.80 -11.95 19.57
C PHE A 620 -3.72 -10.91 19.89
N GLY A 621 -4.09 -9.87 20.62
CA GLY A 621 -3.19 -8.76 20.97
C GLY A 621 -2.79 -7.89 19.78
N ALA A 622 -3.50 -7.96 18.65
CA ALA A 622 -3.26 -7.07 17.53
C ALA A 622 -3.40 -5.61 17.95
N PHE A 623 -2.45 -4.76 17.51
CA PHE A 623 -2.42 -3.32 17.78
C PHE A 623 -2.23 -2.94 19.27
N ASN A 624 -1.79 -3.87 20.11
CA ASN A 624 -1.56 -3.63 21.53
C ASN A 624 -0.71 -2.36 21.79
N LEU A 625 -0.96 -1.66 22.89
CA LEU A 625 -0.34 -0.38 23.23
C LEU A 625 0.40 -0.41 24.57
N PRO A 626 1.29 0.56 24.86
CA PRO A 626 1.83 0.75 26.20
C PRO A 626 0.71 0.86 27.24
N GLY A 627 0.89 0.25 28.39
CA GLY A 627 -0.13 0.16 29.44
C GLY A 627 -1.11 -1.00 29.29
N MET A 628 -1.03 -1.79 28.22
CA MET A 628 -1.84 -3.00 28.07
C MET A 628 -0.99 -4.26 28.29
N THR A 629 -1.43 -5.14 29.17
CA THR A 629 -0.84 -6.46 29.40
C THR A 629 -1.91 -7.53 29.19
N LEU A 630 -1.68 -8.41 28.20
CA LEU A 630 -2.56 -9.53 27.87
C LEU A 630 -1.86 -10.84 28.24
N ILE A 631 -2.44 -11.58 29.17
CA ILE A 631 -1.90 -12.87 29.63
C ILE A 631 -2.87 -13.96 29.22
N LEU A 632 -2.40 -14.92 28.44
CA LEU A 632 -3.20 -16.07 28.00
C LEU A 632 -2.63 -17.36 28.59
N GLU A 633 -3.42 -18.00 29.43
CA GLU A 633 -3.23 -19.39 29.83
C GLU A 633 -3.99 -20.30 28.86
N GLY A 634 -3.26 -20.81 27.86
CA GLY A 634 -3.83 -21.53 26.73
C GLY A 634 -2.94 -21.43 25.49
N ASP A 635 -3.57 -21.40 24.31
CA ASP A 635 -2.90 -21.26 23.03
C ASP A 635 -3.60 -20.17 22.17
N ALA A 636 -2.87 -19.63 21.20
CA ALA A 636 -3.38 -18.64 20.28
C ALA A 636 -3.15 -19.05 18.84
N ASN A 637 -4.07 -18.62 17.97
CA ASN A 637 -4.01 -18.87 16.55
C ASN A 637 -3.01 -17.93 15.83
N ASP A 638 -3.11 -17.73 14.51
CA ASP A 638 -2.21 -16.92 13.70
C ASP A 638 -2.26 -15.43 14.07
N TYR A 639 -1.21 -14.68 13.71
CA TYR A 639 -1.14 -13.21 13.75
C TYR A 639 -1.10 -12.59 15.16
N VAL A 640 -0.66 -13.31 16.18
CA VAL A 640 -0.49 -12.76 17.54
C VAL A 640 0.38 -11.51 17.50
N GLY A 641 -0.06 -10.44 18.17
CA GLY A 641 0.69 -9.18 18.25
C GLY A 641 0.87 -8.45 16.91
N LYS A 642 0.07 -8.75 15.88
CA LYS A 642 0.08 -8.03 14.61
C LYS A 642 -0.06 -6.53 14.83
N GLY A 643 0.88 -5.74 14.31
CA GLY A 643 0.83 -4.29 14.39
C GLY A 643 0.88 -3.70 15.79
N MET A 644 1.23 -4.47 16.82
CA MET A 644 1.37 -3.94 18.18
C MET A 644 2.42 -2.84 18.23
N HIS A 645 2.19 -1.83 19.08
CA HIS A 645 3.07 -0.68 19.26
C HIS A 645 3.71 -0.60 20.65
N GLY A 646 3.21 -1.37 21.59
CA GLY A 646 3.69 -1.39 22.97
C GLY A 646 2.98 -2.45 23.81
N GLY A 647 3.17 -2.37 25.12
CA GLY A 647 2.61 -3.30 26.06
C GLY A 647 3.23 -4.69 26.02
N GLU A 648 2.57 -5.62 26.67
CA GLU A 648 3.10 -6.97 26.90
C GLU A 648 2.04 -8.02 26.51
N ILE A 649 2.47 -9.07 25.82
CA ILE A 649 1.66 -10.27 25.54
C ILE A 649 2.41 -11.47 26.12
N ILE A 650 1.75 -12.23 26.99
CA ILE A 650 2.30 -13.41 27.64
C ILE A 650 1.41 -14.61 27.34
N ILE A 651 1.98 -15.64 26.72
CA ILE A 651 1.24 -16.87 26.38
C ILE A 651 1.98 -18.06 27.00
N LYS A 652 1.25 -18.81 27.83
CA LYS A 652 1.77 -19.96 28.56
C LYS A 652 0.78 -21.11 28.53
N PRO A 653 1.25 -22.37 28.57
CA PRO A 653 0.38 -23.52 28.65
C PRO A 653 -0.54 -23.47 29.88
N PRO A 654 -1.69 -24.15 29.84
CA PRO A 654 -2.48 -24.39 31.06
C PRO A 654 -1.64 -25.03 32.17
N THR A 655 -1.91 -24.67 33.44
CA THR A 655 -1.16 -25.17 34.59
C THR A 655 -1.22 -26.68 34.77
N ASP A 656 -2.24 -27.34 34.24
CA ASP A 656 -2.45 -28.79 34.24
C ASP A 656 -1.88 -29.47 32.98
N ALA A 657 -1.20 -28.76 32.09
CA ALA A 657 -0.58 -29.32 30.89
C ALA A 657 0.47 -30.41 31.24
N THR A 658 0.38 -31.53 30.57
CA THR A 658 1.25 -32.69 30.80
C THR A 658 2.33 -32.86 29.74
N TYR A 659 2.38 -31.97 28.76
CA TYR A 659 3.36 -32.01 27.66
C TYR A 659 4.54 -31.07 27.93
N ASP A 660 5.63 -31.26 27.22
CA ASP A 660 6.79 -30.38 27.24
C ASP A 660 6.50 -29.15 26.32
N PRO A 661 6.37 -27.94 26.87
CA PRO A 661 6.06 -26.76 26.07
C PRO A 661 7.10 -26.50 24.96
N ALA A 662 8.37 -26.71 25.22
CA ALA A 662 9.48 -26.48 24.28
C ALA A 662 9.40 -27.35 23.00
N LYS A 663 8.56 -28.39 22.99
CA LYS A 663 8.35 -29.29 21.85
C LYS A 663 7.02 -29.08 21.13
N ASN A 664 6.20 -28.15 21.61
CA ASN A 664 4.86 -27.90 21.09
C ASN A 664 4.71 -26.48 20.61
N VAL A 665 3.88 -26.27 19.58
CA VAL A 665 3.51 -24.95 19.06
C VAL A 665 2.39 -24.38 19.92
N ILE A 666 2.55 -23.13 20.39
CA ILE A 666 1.57 -22.46 21.24
C ILE A 666 0.99 -21.20 20.58
N VAL A 667 1.66 -20.67 19.54
CA VAL A 667 1.17 -19.56 18.71
C VAL A 667 1.32 -19.92 17.24
N GLY A 668 0.37 -19.46 16.43
CA GLY A 668 0.32 -19.78 14.99
C GLY A 668 1.35 -19.02 14.15
N ASN A 669 1.01 -18.81 12.88
CA ASN A 669 1.88 -18.20 11.87
C ASN A 669 1.89 -16.68 11.95
N THR A 670 2.93 -16.05 11.39
CA THR A 670 2.99 -14.63 11.07
C THR A 670 2.76 -13.71 12.29
N CYS A 671 3.20 -14.16 13.47
CA CYS A 671 3.13 -13.38 14.70
C CYS A 671 4.07 -12.16 14.62
N LEU A 672 3.72 -11.07 15.31
CA LEU A 672 4.41 -9.78 15.31
C LEU A 672 4.52 -9.12 13.92
N TYR A 673 3.67 -9.48 12.97
CA TYR A 673 3.69 -8.88 11.64
C TYR A 673 3.51 -7.37 11.71
N GLY A 674 4.57 -6.63 11.31
CA GLY A 674 4.56 -5.17 11.33
C GLY A 674 4.50 -4.55 12.73
N ALA A 675 4.85 -5.27 13.78
CA ALA A 675 4.94 -4.72 15.12
C ALA A 675 5.96 -3.58 15.18
N THR A 676 5.61 -2.49 15.86
CA THR A 676 6.41 -1.27 15.97
C THR A 676 6.88 -0.99 17.40
N GLY A 677 6.65 -1.91 18.32
CA GLY A 677 7.05 -1.90 19.73
C GLY A 677 6.36 -3.02 20.52
N GLY A 678 6.57 -3.05 21.83
CA GLY A 678 6.00 -4.06 22.72
C GLY A 678 6.84 -5.33 22.81
N ILE A 679 6.42 -6.25 23.66
CA ILE A 679 7.11 -7.50 23.91
C ILE A 679 6.15 -8.70 23.95
N LEU A 680 6.54 -9.82 23.35
CA LEU A 680 5.84 -11.09 23.36
C LEU A 680 6.67 -12.18 24.02
N PHE A 681 6.13 -12.82 25.05
CA PHE A 681 6.69 -14.03 25.66
C PHE A 681 5.77 -15.22 25.41
N ALA A 682 6.26 -16.26 24.73
CA ALA A 682 5.50 -17.47 24.50
C ALA A 682 6.26 -18.71 24.97
N ASN A 683 5.74 -19.39 25.97
CA ASN A 683 6.31 -20.65 26.48
C ASN A 683 5.86 -21.81 25.59
N GLY A 684 6.51 -21.92 24.46
CA GLY A 684 6.28 -22.86 23.38
C GLY A 684 6.76 -22.33 22.03
N GLY A 685 6.58 -23.13 20.98
CA GLY A 685 6.97 -22.78 19.62
C GLY A 685 5.95 -21.89 18.92
N ALA A 686 6.43 -21.24 17.85
CA ALA A 686 5.61 -20.49 16.90
C ALA A 686 5.60 -21.18 15.53
N GLY A 687 4.58 -20.85 14.72
CA GLY A 687 4.48 -21.29 13.34
C GLY A 687 5.45 -20.56 12.40
N GLU A 688 5.07 -20.50 11.12
CA GLU A 688 5.85 -19.91 10.03
C GLU A 688 5.92 -18.37 10.15
N ARG A 689 6.99 -17.75 9.62
CA ARG A 689 7.15 -16.29 9.50
C ARG A 689 7.05 -15.53 10.82
N PHE A 690 7.52 -16.10 11.93
CA PHE A 690 7.57 -15.38 13.20
C PHE A 690 8.45 -14.14 13.09
N GLY A 691 7.99 -12.98 13.57
CA GLY A 691 8.74 -11.72 13.50
C GLY A 691 8.83 -11.10 12.09
N VAL A 692 8.01 -11.56 11.14
CA VAL A 692 8.00 -11.00 9.78
C VAL A 692 7.68 -9.50 9.81
N ARG A 693 8.54 -8.70 9.14
CA ARG A 693 8.40 -7.23 9.11
C ARG A 693 8.29 -6.57 10.49
N ASN A 694 8.78 -7.22 11.50
CA ASN A 694 8.91 -6.62 12.82
C ASN A 694 9.87 -5.42 12.77
N SER A 695 9.46 -4.28 13.34
CA SER A 695 10.25 -3.04 13.30
C SER A 695 10.88 -2.65 14.62
N LYS A 696 10.25 -2.98 15.75
CA LYS A 696 10.74 -2.67 17.12
C LYS A 696 10.21 -3.62 18.20
N GLY A 697 9.32 -4.55 17.86
CA GLY A 697 8.84 -5.52 18.84
C GLY A 697 9.97 -6.43 19.35
N GLU A 698 9.87 -6.85 20.59
CA GLU A 698 10.75 -7.84 21.19
C GLU A 698 10.01 -9.14 21.43
N ALA A 699 10.70 -10.27 21.37
CA ALA A 699 10.07 -11.54 21.72
C ALA A 699 11.06 -12.61 22.19
N VAL A 700 10.57 -13.50 23.04
CA VAL A 700 11.22 -14.77 23.35
C VAL A 700 10.24 -15.91 23.16
N ILE A 701 10.63 -16.90 22.33
CA ILE A 701 9.87 -18.10 21.99
C ILE A 701 10.75 -19.34 22.05
N GLU A 702 10.14 -20.53 22.08
CA GLU A 702 10.90 -21.76 22.24
C GLU A 702 11.07 -22.61 20.97
N GLY A 703 10.67 -22.04 19.82
CA GLY A 703 10.85 -22.59 18.48
C GLY A 703 10.12 -21.77 17.44
N ALA A 704 10.48 -21.91 16.16
CA ALA A 704 9.81 -21.25 15.06
C ALA A 704 9.85 -22.10 13.78
N GLY A 705 8.88 -21.90 12.90
CA GLY A 705 8.84 -22.48 11.57
C GLY A 705 9.79 -21.80 10.57
N ASP A 706 9.54 -21.99 9.28
CA ASP A 706 10.30 -21.39 8.18
C ASP A 706 10.15 -19.86 8.16
N HIS A 707 11.12 -19.14 7.57
CA HIS A 707 11.09 -17.69 7.33
C HIS A 707 11.04 -16.81 8.60
N CYS A 708 11.55 -17.28 9.73
CA CYS A 708 11.65 -16.47 10.95
C CYS A 708 12.46 -15.20 10.68
N CYS A 709 12.00 -14.03 11.17
CA CYS A 709 12.61 -12.71 10.99
C CYS A 709 12.68 -12.23 9.51
N GLU A 710 11.82 -12.74 8.63
CA GLU A 710 11.77 -12.32 7.24
C GLU A 710 11.41 -10.83 7.13
N TYR A 711 12.20 -10.04 6.37
CA TYR A 711 12.04 -8.58 6.21
C TYR A 711 11.99 -7.77 7.52
N MET A 712 12.51 -8.27 8.60
CA MET A 712 12.61 -7.55 9.87
C MET A 712 13.45 -6.28 9.70
N THR A 713 13.03 -5.16 10.30
CA THR A 713 13.68 -3.84 10.18
C THR A 713 14.15 -3.28 11.53
N GLY A 714 13.84 -3.95 12.64
CA GLY A 714 14.22 -3.54 14.00
C GLY A 714 13.66 -4.49 15.07
N GLY A 715 13.96 -4.23 16.33
CA GLY A 715 13.55 -5.07 17.46
C GLY A 715 14.51 -6.22 17.76
N VAL A 716 14.14 -7.10 18.68
CA VAL A 716 14.96 -8.23 19.13
C VAL A 716 14.13 -9.51 19.23
N ILE A 717 14.56 -10.55 18.54
CA ILE A 717 13.90 -11.87 18.59
C ILE A 717 14.86 -12.90 19.20
N VAL A 718 14.39 -13.63 20.20
CA VAL A 718 15.13 -14.74 20.81
C VAL A 718 14.36 -16.05 20.61
N VAL A 719 15.02 -17.06 20.05
CA VAL A 719 14.46 -18.40 19.83
C VAL A 719 15.30 -19.43 20.59
N LEU A 720 14.67 -20.07 21.56
CA LEU A 720 15.34 -21.01 22.50
C LEU A 720 15.33 -22.47 22.00
N GLY A 721 14.88 -22.73 20.78
CA GLY A 721 14.77 -24.06 20.24
C GLY A 721 14.89 -24.10 18.71
N LYS A 722 14.33 -25.17 18.11
CA LYS A 722 14.47 -25.42 16.68
C LYS A 722 13.79 -24.36 15.82
N VAL A 723 14.41 -24.07 14.67
CA VAL A 723 13.83 -23.21 13.64
C VAL A 723 13.80 -23.93 12.30
N GLY A 724 12.91 -23.48 11.42
CA GLY A 724 12.87 -23.87 10.02
C GLY A 724 13.97 -23.20 9.19
N ARG A 725 13.82 -23.21 7.88
CA ARG A 725 14.77 -22.66 6.89
C ARG A 725 14.50 -21.17 6.58
N ASN A 726 15.44 -20.58 5.85
CA ASN A 726 15.33 -19.21 5.28
C ASN A 726 15.19 -18.11 6.35
N VAL A 727 15.83 -18.30 7.50
CA VAL A 727 15.86 -17.34 8.59
C VAL A 727 16.52 -16.04 8.14
N GLY A 728 15.95 -14.90 8.49
CA GLY A 728 16.49 -13.56 8.22
C GLY A 728 16.47 -13.14 6.75
N ALA A 729 15.69 -13.80 5.89
CA ALA A 729 15.55 -13.40 4.50
C ALA A 729 15.06 -11.95 4.37
N GLY A 730 15.80 -11.11 3.65
CA GLY A 730 15.46 -9.70 3.49
C GLY A 730 15.54 -8.85 4.78
N MET A 731 16.08 -9.37 5.87
CA MET A 731 16.23 -8.64 7.14
C MET A 731 17.23 -7.49 6.99
N THR A 732 16.82 -6.28 7.31
CA THR A 732 17.60 -5.05 7.15
C THR A 732 17.89 -4.31 8.45
N GLY A 733 17.31 -4.71 9.57
CA GLY A 733 17.52 -4.10 10.89
C GLY A 733 17.05 -4.99 12.03
N GLY A 734 17.45 -4.64 13.25
CA GLY A 734 17.22 -5.43 14.47
C GLY A 734 18.20 -6.60 14.65
N LEU A 735 18.12 -7.28 15.77
CA LEU A 735 18.96 -8.41 16.11
C LEU A 735 18.11 -9.65 16.39
N ALA A 736 18.63 -10.83 16.07
CA ALA A 736 17.96 -12.06 16.43
C ALA A 736 18.96 -13.08 16.98
N TYR A 737 18.58 -13.80 18.05
CA TYR A 737 19.39 -14.78 18.75
C TYR A 737 18.74 -16.15 18.65
N PHE A 738 19.52 -17.16 18.28
CA PHE A 738 19.03 -18.52 18.07
C PHE A 738 19.91 -19.52 18.83
N LEU A 739 19.29 -20.32 19.66
CA LEU A 739 19.97 -21.44 20.31
C LEU A 739 20.10 -22.59 19.31
N ASP A 740 21.34 -23.07 19.14
CA ASP A 740 21.71 -24.13 18.18
C ASP A 740 22.22 -25.36 18.93
N GLU A 741 21.31 -26.18 19.42
CA GLU A 741 21.65 -27.39 20.22
C GLU A 741 22.16 -28.55 19.33
N ASP A 742 21.83 -28.55 18.02
CA ASP A 742 22.17 -29.65 17.11
C ASP A 742 23.20 -29.27 16.02
N GLY A 743 23.70 -28.05 16.04
CA GLY A 743 24.72 -27.55 15.10
C GLY A 743 24.21 -27.29 13.69
N THR A 744 22.87 -27.25 13.45
CA THR A 744 22.28 -27.15 12.11
C THR A 744 21.89 -25.73 11.74
N PHE A 745 21.87 -24.78 12.64
CA PHE A 745 21.38 -23.42 12.44
C PHE A 745 22.04 -22.67 11.27
N PRO A 746 23.38 -22.70 11.06
CA PRO A 746 24.01 -21.97 9.97
C PRO A 746 23.48 -22.32 8.57
N ALA A 747 23.06 -23.57 8.37
CA ALA A 747 22.49 -24.01 7.10
C ALA A 747 21.03 -23.52 6.86
N LYS A 748 20.38 -22.98 7.88
CA LYS A 748 18.98 -22.50 7.84
C LYS A 748 18.86 -21.01 7.57
N VAL A 749 19.96 -20.25 7.67
CA VAL A 749 19.98 -18.80 7.50
C VAL A 749 20.06 -18.43 6.03
N ASN A 750 19.33 -17.40 5.60
CA ASN A 750 19.47 -16.80 4.28
C ASN A 750 20.67 -15.83 4.31
N PRO A 751 21.78 -16.12 3.60
CA PRO A 751 23.02 -15.34 3.70
C PRO A 751 23.05 -14.11 2.78
N GLU A 752 21.97 -13.78 2.06
CA GLU A 752 21.98 -12.72 1.04
C GLU A 752 22.27 -11.34 1.64
N ILE A 753 21.75 -11.04 2.82
CA ILE A 753 21.89 -9.74 3.47
C ILE A 753 22.56 -9.87 4.84
N VAL A 754 22.12 -10.81 5.66
CA VAL A 754 22.57 -10.94 7.05
C VAL A 754 23.84 -11.76 7.19
N LYS A 755 24.58 -11.47 8.26
CA LYS A 755 25.69 -12.29 8.75
C LYS A 755 25.27 -12.99 10.04
N ILE A 756 25.89 -14.12 10.33
CA ILE A 756 25.77 -14.80 11.62
C ILE A 756 27.10 -14.78 12.35
N GLN A 757 27.05 -14.61 13.64
CA GLN A 757 28.20 -14.62 14.52
C GLN A 757 27.84 -15.19 15.88
N ARG A 758 28.82 -15.59 16.67
CA ARG A 758 28.61 -15.93 18.09
C ARG A 758 28.40 -14.65 18.89
N VAL A 759 27.69 -14.74 20.00
CA VAL A 759 27.50 -13.62 20.92
C VAL A 759 28.82 -13.41 21.68
N THR A 760 29.54 -12.34 21.36
CA THR A 760 30.88 -12.09 21.91
C THR A 760 30.97 -10.77 22.68
N THR A 761 29.98 -9.90 22.58
CA THR A 761 29.98 -8.61 23.26
C THR A 761 29.27 -8.69 24.60
N PRO A 762 29.77 -7.99 25.65
CA PRO A 762 29.08 -7.93 26.94
C PRO A 762 27.65 -7.31 26.84
N ALA A 763 27.44 -6.40 25.89
CA ALA A 763 26.12 -5.79 25.66
C ALA A 763 25.15 -6.81 25.03
N GLY A 764 25.59 -7.58 24.03
CA GLY A 764 24.79 -8.64 23.42
C GLY A 764 24.45 -9.76 24.39
N GLU A 765 25.43 -10.18 25.21
CA GLU A 765 25.20 -11.19 26.25
C GLU A 765 24.18 -10.71 27.29
N ARG A 766 24.27 -9.46 27.75
CA ARG A 766 23.27 -8.89 28.68
C ARG A 766 21.89 -8.85 28.05
N GLN A 767 21.76 -8.30 26.85
CA GLN A 767 20.46 -8.22 26.15
C GLN A 767 19.82 -9.61 26.03
N LEU A 768 20.59 -10.62 25.60
CA LEU A 768 20.10 -11.99 25.48
C LEU A 768 19.67 -12.54 26.84
N LYS A 769 20.52 -12.40 27.89
CA LYS A 769 20.27 -12.93 29.22
C LYS A 769 19.05 -12.27 29.87
N ASP A 770 18.93 -10.94 29.77
CA ASP A 770 17.84 -10.18 30.36
C ASP A 770 16.48 -10.58 29.74
N LEU A 771 16.44 -10.79 28.42
CA LEU A 771 15.24 -11.26 27.74
C LEU A 771 14.86 -12.69 28.15
N ILE A 772 15.82 -13.60 28.26
CA ILE A 772 15.55 -14.97 28.73
C ILE A 772 15.12 -14.98 30.20
N GLN A 773 15.70 -14.11 31.03
CA GLN A 773 15.29 -13.95 32.42
C GLN A 773 13.85 -13.47 32.55
N ALA A 774 13.49 -12.42 31.79
CA ALA A 774 12.13 -11.92 31.73
C ALA A 774 11.14 -12.99 31.26
N HIS A 775 11.50 -13.76 30.23
CA HIS A 775 10.70 -14.88 29.74
C HIS A 775 10.48 -15.95 30.83
N ALA A 776 11.51 -16.33 31.56
CA ALA A 776 11.38 -17.29 32.64
C ALA A 776 10.45 -16.79 33.76
N GLU A 777 10.54 -15.50 34.09
CA GLU A 777 9.73 -14.86 35.14
C GLU A 777 8.24 -14.73 34.73
N ARG A 778 7.99 -14.40 33.47
CA ARG A 778 6.65 -14.15 32.95
C ARG A 778 5.88 -15.43 32.63
N THR A 779 6.57 -16.44 32.12
CA THR A 779 5.92 -17.65 31.59
C THR A 779 6.15 -18.90 32.42
N ASP A 780 7.03 -18.83 33.40
CA ASP A 780 7.51 -20.00 34.19
C ASP A 780 8.19 -21.08 33.34
N SER A 781 8.78 -20.71 32.19
CA SER A 781 9.40 -21.64 31.23
C SER A 781 10.46 -22.54 31.84
N PRO A 782 10.29 -23.87 31.77
CA PRO A 782 11.35 -24.82 32.22
C PRO A 782 12.62 -24.71 31.39
N LYS A 783 12.49 -24.48 30.05
CA LYS A 783 13.62 -24.34 29.12
C LYS A 783 14.45 -23.12 29.47
N ALA A 784 13.80 -21.96 29.67
CA ALA A 784 14.50 -20.72 30.04
C ALA A 784 15.22 -20.86 31.38
N LYS A 785 14.58 -21.45 32.38
CA LYS A 785 15.21 -21.74 33.69
C LYS A 785 16.41 -22.66 33.55
N LEU A 786 16.33 -23.71 32.73
CA LEU A 786 17.46 -24.62 32.48
C LEU A 786 18.65 -23.90 31.84
N ILE A 787 18.36 -23.03 30.83
CA ILE A 787 19.41 -22.23 30.15
C ILE A 787 20.10 -21.30 31.15
N LEU A 788 19.33 -20.58 31.98
CA LEU A 788 19.86 -19.64 32.96
C LEU A 788 20.69 -20.33 34.06
N ALA A 789 20.24 -21.49 34.53
CA ALA A 789 20.97 -22.29 35.54
C ALA A 789 22.31 -22.83 35.00
N ASN A 790 22.43 -23.05 33.70
CA ASN A 790 23.63 -23.57 33.04
C ASN A 790 24.17 -22.59 32.00
N TRP A 791 24.15 -21.30 32.30
CA TRP A 791 24.46 -20.23 31.35
C TRP A 791 25.79 -20.40 30.62
N ALA A 792 26.82 -20.80 31.33
CA ALA A 792 28.16 -20.99 30.76
C ALA A 792 28.20 -22.06 29.65
N ASP A 793 27.34 -23.07 29.74
CA ASP A 793 27.27 -24.16 28.76
C ASP A 793 26.42 -23.81 27.56
N PHE A 794 25.34 -23.03 27.76
CA PHE A 794 24.40 -22.65 26.69
C PHE A 794 24.82 -21.41 25.92
N MET A 795 25.42 -20.41 26.57
CA MET A 795 25.80 -19.14 25.94
C MET A 795 26.64 -19.32 24.66
N PRO A 796 27.67 -20.18 24.61
CA PRO A 796 28.45 -20.43 23.40
C PRO A 796 27.67 -21.09 22.25
N GLN A 797 26.49 -21.65 22.51
CA GLN A 797 25.62 -22.28 21.50
C GLN A 797 24.73 -21.26 20.79
N PHE A 798 24.60 -20.04 21.32
CA PHE A 798 23.79 -19.02 20.65
C PHE A 798 24.50 -18.43 19.44
N TRP A 799 23.72 -18.29 18.35
CA TRP A 799 24.06 -17.51 17.20
C TRP A 799 23.29 -16.18 17.24
N GLN A 800 23.97 -15.10 16.80
CA GLN A 800 23.41 -13.80 16.58
C GLN A 800 23.30 -13.54 15.08
N VAL A 801 22.12 -13.19 14.59
CA VAL A 801 21.86 -12.78 13.19
C VAL A 801 21.93 -11.26 13.14
N VAL A 802 22.86 -10.75 12.34
CA VAL A 802 23.21 -9.32 12.26
C VAL A 802 23.06 -8.80 10.84
N PRO A 803 22.09 -7.93 10.56
CA PRO A 803 22.02 -7.21 9.29
C PRO A 803 23.06 -6.07 9.25
N PRO A 804 23.44 -5.56 8.05
CA PRO A 804 24.46 -4.52 7.90
C PRO A 804 24.21 -3.25 8.72
N SER A 805 22.96 -2.88 8.95
CA SER A 805 22.62 -1.68 9.74
C SER A 805 22.89 -1.79 11.23
N GLU A 806 23.06 -2.99 11.74
CA GLU A 806 23.37 -3.28 13.15
C GLU A 806 24.83 -3.74 13.37
N ALA A 807 25.63 -3.81 12.29
CA ALA A 807 27.01 -4.29 12.36
C ALA A 807 27.91 -3.46 13.31
N ASP A 808 27.57 -2.20 13.52
CA ASP A 808 28.30 -1.30 14.43
C ASP A 808 27.55 -1.04 15.76
N SER A 809 26.51 -1.84 16.08
CA SER A 809 25.85 -1.72 17.38
C SER A 809 26.69 -2.32 18.51
N PRO A 810 26.57 -1.83 19.76
CA PRO A 810 27.31 -2.37 20.92
C PRO A 810 27.02 -3.85 21.18
N GLU A 811 25.84 -4.32 20.78
CA GLU A 811 25.44 -5.72 20.94
C GLU A 811 26.09 -6.63 19.90
N ALA A 812 26.52 -6.10 18.76
CA ALA A 812 27.12 -6.88 17.67
C ALA A 812 28.62 -6.64 17.47
N ASN A 813 29.15 -5.48 17.87
CA ASN A 813 30.54 -5.09 17.64
C ASN A 813 31.24 -4.67 18.94
N PRO A 814 32.24 -5.41 19.38
CA PRO A 814 32.97 -5.09 20.61
C PRO A 814 33.75 -3.76 20.53
N ASP A 815 34.22 -3.38 19.35
CA ASP A 815 35.01 -2.16 19.15
C ASP A 815 34.18 -0.88 19.37
N THR A 816 32.87 -0.90 19.17
CA THR A 816 31.99 0.24 19.35
C THR A 816 31.81 0.67 20.81
N VAL A 817 32.05 -0.22 21.76
CA VAL A 817 31.95 0.07 23.20
C VAL A 817 33.13 0.93 23.66
N GLU A 818 34.33 0.70 23.15
CA GLU A 818 35.54 1.45 23.52
C GLU A 818 35.47 2.90 23.03
N GLU A 819 34.98 3.16 21.83
CA GLU A 819 34.81 4.52 21.30
C GLU A 819 33.79 5.36 22.10
N ARG A 820 32.69 4.78 22.56
CA ARG A 820 31.69 5.50 23.35
C ARG A 820 32.16 5.84 24.77
N VAL A 821 32.93 5.00 25.39
CA VAL A 821 33.52 5.29 26.71
C VAL A 821 34.53 6.42 26.60
N LEU A 822 35.35 6.45 25.55
CA LEU A 822 36.32 7.52 25.31
C LEU A 822 35.65 8.86 24.98
N SER A 823 34.53 8.87 24.23
CA SER A 823 33.78 10.10 23.90
C SER A 823 32.96 10.65 25.09
N SER A 824 32.63 9.84 26.09
CA SER A 824 31.93 10.30 27.30
C SER A 824 32.87 10.81 28.40
N VAL A 825 34.20 10.65 28.24
CA VAL A 825 35.22 11.12 29.16
C VAL A 825 35.92 12.42 28.62
N GLN A 826 35.65 12.81 27.39
CA GLN A 826 36.02 14.11 26.84
C GLN A 826 34.85 15.08 26.84
#